data_18c1e5ba310a6df3e4de53c0f3c10892
#
_entry.id   18c1e5ba310a6df3e4de53c0f3c10892
#
_cell.length_a   1.000
_cell.length_b   1.000
_cell.length_c   1.000
_cell.angle_alpha   90.00
_cell.angle_beta   90.00
_cell.angle_gamma   90.00
#
_symmetry.space_group_name_H-M   'P 1'
#
loop_
_entity.id
_entity.type
_entity.pdbx_description
1 polymer ?
#
loop_
_entity_poly.entity_id
_entity_poly.type
_entity_poly.pdbx_seq_one_letter_code
_entity_poly.pdbx_strand_id
1 'polypeptide(L)'
;MRAIKLYCTTAALWLLSAAAQAQTVQLPNGWRLSPAGKPLTLSSDMPLNMAVAPGGKYLAVTNNGRGKQAIDLVNLATGRLVSSTPIGKAWLGLAFESRRPFLYAAGGNDNIVIRYTLTNEKLVNKDTLTLGAAWPTEKIGPAGLAVDENNGLLYVVTKENNRLYVCSLQTMQVVQSIPLGSQAYTCLLNPAGTQLYISAWGGGKVWVYDTKARRLVDSVNTEDHPTDMAITRNGQWLFVANANSNSVSVVHTAALTVVETLQAALYPMAPIGSATNSVALSADDKTLYVANADNNCLAVFNVAKPGNSQANGFIPTGWYPTSVKVAANKVLVLNGKGQRSYPNRHGFNPYAKAGYKEEAVWEKYRATLSILPVPNKATLALYSSQVYQNTPYSKQKEITAPGLAGNPIPTKKGGSSPIKYIFYVLKENKTYDQVLGDMPGGNGDSSLTLFGQKTTPNAHALANQFVLLDNFYVDAQVSVDGHCWSMAGYATDFVEKNWRSDYSDRGGSDDYESAGPIANTPKGYIWDYCKREGVSFRDYGEFMDHVVHKLPVLQDTNNYCQQYPAWDAAIEDVYREKVFEHDFDSLLAIHAVRHFNTLYLPNDHTLGLVKDSLTPTAFIADNDQAVGRLVDHISHSAIWGQSAIFVMEDDAGNGCDHVDAHRSVCWVISPYIKMHSVNHTPYTTSSALRTMELIVGLPPMSQYDAAATPMYSCFSNLPNLTPYTLRQPLVNTKERTTFDARTVQPAQLDFSKADRVPDRLLNEILWKSVKGLNSTMPTPTRSAFVKATEDSE
;
A
#
# COMPACT_ATOMS: atom_id res chain seq x y z
N MET A 1 18.65 56.57 -24.97
CA MET A 1 17.95 56.28 -23.71
C MET A 1 16.74 55.31 -23.80
N ARG A 2 16.24 54.92 -25.00
CA ARG A 2 15.15 53.92 -25.12
C ARG A 2 15.59 52.44 -25.23
N ALA A 3 16.85 52.15 -25.60
CA ALA A 3 17.37 50.78 -25.76
C ALA A 3 17.76 50.11 -24.43
N ILE A 4 18.09 50.85 -23.37
CA ILE A 4 18.53 50.29 -22.07
C ILE A 4 17.33 49.83 -21.22
N LYS A 5 16.11 50.37 -21.43
CA LYS A 5 14.92 49.95 -20.69
C LYS A 5 14.35 48.60 -21.16
N LEU A 6 14.63 48.16 -22.39
CA LEU A 6 14.13 46.89 -22.92
C LEU A 6 14.94 45.67 -22.45
N TYR A 7 16.23 45.88 -22.15
CA TYR A 7 17.12 44.80 -21.66
C TYR A 7 16.92 44.51 -20.19
N CYS A 8 16.48 45.45 -19.38
CA CYS A 8 16.20 45.20 -17.95
C CYS A 8 14.87 44.46 -17.71
N THR A 9 13.87 44.59 -18.59
CA THR A 9 12.60 43.88 -18.48
C THR A 9 12.69 42.43 -18.96
N THR A 10 13.48 42.14 -19.98
CA THR A 10 13.74 40.78 -20.42
C THR A 10 14.64 40.00 -19.46
N ALA A 11 15.64 40.63 -18.84
CA ALA A 11 16.49 40.01 -17.81
C ALA A 11 15.68 39.68 -16.53
N ALA A 12 14.73 40.54 -16.14
CA ALA A 12 13.85 40.27 -14.97
C ALA A 12 12.85 39.12 -15.24
N LEU A 13 12.37 38.92 -16.47
CA LEU A 13 11.55 37.80 -16.87
C LEU A 13 12.36 36.46 -16.95
N TRP A 14 13.64 36.53 -17.27
CA TRP A 14 14.53 35.35 -17.26
C TRP A 14 14.99 34.96 -15.84
N LEU A 15 15.09 35.90 -14.92
CA LEU A 15 15.41 35.64 -13.51
C LEU A 15 14.20 35.09 -12.72
N LEU A 16 12.97 35.32 -13.17
CA LEU A 16 11.77 34.71 -12.61
C LEU A 16 11.48 33.27 -13.12
N SER A 17 12.11 32.89 -14.25
CA SER A 17 11.98 31.51 -14.78
C SER A 17 13.03 30.51 -14.23
N ALA A 18 14.02 31.01 -13.47
CA ALA A 18 14.98 30.19 -12.73
C ALA A 18 14.56 29.88 -11.29
N ALA A 19 13.28 30.03 -10.93
CA ALA A 19 12.70 29.31 -9.81
C ALA A 19 12.84 27.82 -10.13
N ALA A 20 13.75 27.14 -9.44
CA ALA A 20 14.06 25.74 -9.61
C ALA A 20 12.74 24.97 -9.82
N GLN A 21 12.50 24.50 -11.05
CA GLN A 21 11.45 23.52 -11.27
C GLN A 21 11.81 22.36 -10.36
N ALA A 22 11.03 22.14 -9.32
CA ALA A 22 11.17 20.96 -8.48
C ALA A 22 11.18 19.76 -9.43
N GLN A 23 12.23 18.96 -9.38
CA GLN A 23 12.38 17.82 -10.27
C GLN A 23 11.16 16.93 -10.06
N THR A 24 10.31 16.81 -11.08
CA THR A 24 9.15 15.95 -11.04
C THR A 24 9.63 14.51 -11.12
N VAL A 25 9.29 13.71 -10.12
CA VAL A 25 9.60 12.28 -10.07
C VAL A 25 8.36 11.49 -10.46
N GLN A 26 8.51 10.54 -11.37
CA GLN A 26 7.45 9.59 -11.71
C GLN A 26 7.60 8.34 -10.84
N LEU A 27 6.50 7.89 -10.24
CA LEU A 27 6.41 6.65 -9.48
C LEU A 27 6.10 5.45 -10.41
N PRO A 28 6.39 4.22 -9.98
CA PRO A 28 6.09 3.00 -10.75
C PRO A 28 4.63 2.91 -11.21
N ASN A 29 3.67 3.29 -10.36
CA ASN A 29 2.24 3.33 -10.65
C ASN A 29 1.79 4.49 -11.59
N GLY A 30 2.72 5.23 -12.18
CA GLY A 30 2.44 6.32 -13.12
C GLY A 30 2.10 7.67 -12.49
N TRP A 31 1.92 7.75 -11.18
CA TRP A 31 1.74 9.01 -10.46
C TRP A 31 3.05 9.80 -10.40
N ARG A 32 2.97 11.10 -10.14
CA ARG A 32 4.14 11.98 -10.12
C ARG A 32 4.23 12.73 -8.80
N LEU A 33 5.45 13.06 -8.40
CA LEU A 33 5.74 13.83 -7.21
C LEU A 33 6.49 15.10 -7.58
N SER A 34 6.08 16.23 -7.00
CA SER A 34 6.80 17.50 -6.99
C SER A 34 6.48 18.25 -5.69
N PRO A 35 6.95 17.71 -4.54
CA PRO A 35 6.53 18.15 -3.22
C PRO A 35 6.84 19.62 -2.95
N ALA A 36 5.90 20.32 -2.31
CA ALA A 36 6.10 21.67 -1.83
C ALA A 36 7.04 21.70 -0.61
N GLY A 37 7.79 22.77 -0.48
CA GLY A 37 8.70 22.99 0.65
C GLY A 37 10.02 22.26 0.52
N LYS A 38 10.84 22.34 1.59
CA LYS A 38 12.12 21.64 1.65
C LYS A 38 11.96 20.35 2.45
N PRO A 39 12.27 19.20 1.89
CA PRO A 39 12.20 17.93 2.58
C PRO A 39 13.37 17.79 3.56
N LEU A 40 13.09 17.27 4.75
CA LEU A 40 14.07 16.77 5.71
C LEU A 40 13.96 15.25 5.73
N THR A 41 15.02 14.53 5.40
CA THR A 41 15.07 13.08 5.53
C THR A 41 15.04 12.69 7.01
N LEU A 42 14.17 11.75 7.36
CA LEU A 42 14.04 11.16 8.69
C LEU A 42 14.98 9.95 8.84
N SER A 43 15.09 9.44 10.07
CA SER A 43 16.04 8.34 10.36
C SER A 43 15.57 6.97 9.86
N SER A 44 14.30 6.84 9.50
CA SER A 44 13.68 5.59 9.04
C SER A 44 12.49 5.86 8.12
N ASP A 45 11.61 4.89 7.95
CA ASP A 45 10.45 4.92 7.06
C ASP A 45 9.12 4.93 7.84
N MET A 46 8.03 5.20 7.15
CA MET A 46 6.63 5.21 7.61
C MET A 46 6.42 5.91 8.96
N PRO A 47 6.75 7.20 9.14
CA PRO A 47 6.36 7.96 10.30
C PRO A 47 4.84 8.11 10.33
N LEU A 48 4.20 7.83 11.46
CA LEU A 48 2.73 7.91 11.57
C LEU A 48 2.25 9.18 12.26
N ASN A 49 3.03 9.74 13.17
CA ASN A 49 2.57 10.88 13.96
C ASN A 49 3.72 11.81 14.34
N MET A 50 3.35 13.05 14.66
CA MET A 50 4.27 14.07 15.14
C MET A 50 3.61 14.88 16.27
N ALA A 51 4.42 15.26 17.26
CA ALA A 51 4.02 16.10 18.39
C ALA A 51 4.99 17.28 18.59
N VAL A 52 4.42 18.48 18.72
CA VAL A 52 5.21 19.70 18.99
C VAL A 52 5.50 19.77 20.48
N ALA A 53 6.76 19.94 20.84
CA ALA A 53 7.18 20.09 22.24
C ALA A 53 6.73 21.45 22.83
N PRO A 54 6.56 21.55 24.15
CA PRO A 54 6.31 22.82 24.81
C PRO A 54 7.30 23.91 24.37
N GLY A 55 6.80 25.11 24.12
CA GLY A 55 7.60 26.21 23.58
C GLY A 55 7.85 26.18 22.07
N GLY A 56 7.36 25.15 21.33
CA GLY A 56 7.35 25.15 19.87
C GLY A 56 8.71 24.99 19.18
N LYS A 57 9.81 24.76 19.95
CA LYS A 57 11.16 24.64 19.38
C LYS A 57 11.42 23.30 18.72
N TYR A 58 10.88 22.20 19.28
CA TYR A 58 11.15 20.85 18.81
C TYR A 58 9.87 20.15 18.37
N LEU A 59 10.04 19.23 17.42
CA LEU A 59 9.03 18.31 16.93
C LEU A 59 9.53 16.90 17.15
N ALA A 60 8.76 16.07 17.86
CA ALA A 60 9.01 14.65 17.93
C ALA A 60 8.22 13.92 16.82
N VAL A 61 8.80 12.91 16.21
CA VAL A 61 8.21 12.14 15.10
C VAL A 61 8.41 10.65 15.36
N THR A 62 7.34 9.84 15.27
CA THR A 62 7.45 8.38 15.33
C THR A 62 7.85 7.82 13.97
N ASN A 63 8.79 6.87 13.96
CA ASN A 63 9.11 6.06 12.78
C ASN A 63 8.75 4.61 13.09
N ASN A 64 7.75 4.07 12.39
CA ASN A 64 7.24 2.72 12.61
C ASN A 64 7.12 1.88 11.33
N GLY A 65 7.92 2.21 10.33
CA GLY A 65 8.05 1.38 9.13
C GLY A 65 8.73 0.04 9.42
N ARG A 66 9.19 -0.64 8.41
CA ARG A 66 9.90 -1.91 8.55
C ARG A 66 11.33 -1.74 9.09
N GLY A 67 11.94 -0.59 8.82
CA GLY A 67 13.30 -0.29 9.25
C GLY A 67 13.42 0.00 10.77
N LYS A 68 14.43 0.76 11.12
CA LYS A 68 14.73 1.12 12.50
C LYS A 68 13.55 1.84 13.17
N GLN A 69 13.12 1.31 14.32
CA GLN A 69 12.10 1.95 15.13
C GLN A 69 12.73 3.05 15.96
N ALA A 70 12.26 4.27 15.85
CA ALA A 70 12.82 5.41 16.56
C ALA A 70 11.81 6.55 16.73
N ILE A 71 12.08 7.42 17.68
CA ILE A 71 11.48 8.75 17.79
C ILE A 71 12.54 9.77 17.36
N ASP A 72 12.30 10.44 16.26
CA ASP A 72 13.14 11.51 15.74
C ASP A 72 12.77 12.83 16.39
N LEU A 73 13.78 13.62 16.77
CA LEU A 73 13.61 14.97 17.28
C LEU A 73 14.13 15.98 16.26
N VAL A 74 13.25 16.84 15.78
CA VAL A 74 13.55 17.87 14.79
C VAL A 74 13.50 19.25 15.44
N ASN A 75 14.50 20.08 15.20
CA ASN A 75 14.48 21.50 15.58
C ASN A 75 13.75 22.31 14.50
N LEU A 76 12.56 22.84 14.81
CA LEU A 76 11.69 23.55 13.87
C LEU A 76 12.24 24.89 13.37
N ALA A 77 13.12 25.52 14.15
CA ALA A 77 13.75 26.80 13.75
C ALA A 77 14.82 26.55 12.67
N THR A 78 15.62 25.50 12.83
CA THR A 78 16.71 25.17 11.89
C THR A 78 16.30 24.21 10.79
N GLY A 79 15.17 23.49 10.96
CA GLY A 79 14.73 22.42 10.06
C GLY A 79 15.69 21.24 10.02
N ARG A 80 16.35 20.92 11.14
CA ARG A 80 17.35 19.83 11.22
C ARG A 80 16.92 18.74 12.20
N LEU A 81 17.18 17.50 11.86
CA LEU A 81 17.14 16.37 12.76
C LEU A 81 18.27 16.53 13.79
N VAL A 82 17.94 16.57 15.09
CA VAL A 82 18.93 16.79 16.16
C VAL A 82 19.25 15.52 16.94
N SER A 83 18.30 14.60 17.04
CA SER A 83 18.54 13.27 17.63
C SER A 83 17.48 12.27 17.15
N SER A 84 17.83 11.00 17.25
CA SER A 84 16.95 9.86 16.98
C SER A 84 17.08 8.88 18.14
N THR A 85 15.99 8.65 18.88
CA THR A 85 15.97 7.80 20.07
C THR A 85 15.33 6.46 19.70
N PRO A 86 16.05 5.33 19.82
CA PRO A 86 15.48 4.02 19.55
C PRO A 86 14.31 3.69 20.49
N ILE A 87 13.30 2.99 19.94
CA ILE A 87 12.19 2.39 20.66
C ILE A 87 12.00 0.97 20.14
N GLY A 88 11.63 0.01 20.99
CA GLY A 88 11.52 -1.39 20.58
C GLY A 88 10.52 -1.60 19.45
N LYS A 89 9.27 -1.21 19.68
CA LYS A 89 8.21 -1.24 18.67
C LYS A 89 7.47 0.10 18.71
N ALA A 90 7.59 0.91 17.66
CA ALA A 90 6.88 2.17 17.56
C ALA A 90 5.46 1.96 16.99
N TRP A 91 4.55 2.85 17.35
CA TRP A 91 3.26 3.02 16.69
C TRP A 91 2.86 4.49 16.66
N LEU A 92 1.57 4.81 16.47
CA LEU A 92 1.02 6.14 16.29
C LEU A 92 1.16 7.04 17.53
N GLY A 93 0.97 6.48 18.73
CA GLY A 93 0.78 7.25 19.96
C GLY A 93 1.99 8.12 20.32
N LEU A 94 1.81 9.44 20.33
CA LEU A 94 2.84 10.42 20.64
C LEU A 94 2.20 11.68 21.22
N ALA A 95 2.49 12.05 22.46
CA ALA A 95 1.92 13.21 23.12
C ALA A 95 2.89 13.86 24.11
N PHE A 96 3.09 15.17 24.01
CA PHE A 96 3.80 15.97 25.02
C PHE A 96 2.84 16.44 26.12
N GLU A 97 3.35 16.58 27.33
CA GLU A 97 2.74 17.50 28.29
C GLU A 97 2.95 18.95 27.86
N SER A 98 2.03 19.82 28.22
CA SER A 98 2.13 21.24 27.86
C SER A 98 3.02 22.04 28.80
N ARG A 99 3.13 21.60 30.06
CA ARG A 99 3.84 22.33 31.13
C ARG A 99 5.21 21.74 31.49
N ARG A 100 5.44 20.46 31.20
CA ARG A 100 6.67 19.74 31.52
C ARG A 100 7.29 19.13 30.26
N PRO A 101 8.62 18.96 30.23
CA PRO A 101 9.28 18.41 29.03
C PRO A 101 9.15 16.89 28.92
N PHE A 102 7.94 16.35 29.17
CA PHE A 102 7.66 14.91 29.10
C PHE A 102 6.93 14.57 27.82
N LEU A 103 7.45 13.57 27.14
CA LEU A 103 6.86 12.96 25.95
C LEU A 103 6.43 11.53 26.27
N TYR A 104 5.20 11.19 25.94
CA TYR A 104 4.68 9.83 25.99
C TYR A 104 4.66 9.24 24.59
N ALA A 105 5.17 8.03 24.44
CA ALA A 105 5.19 7.33 23.15
C ALA A 105 4.68 5.89 23.30
N ALA A 106 3.79 5.49 22.41
CA ALA A 106 3.31 4.11 22.34
C ALA A 106 4.42 3.17 21.85
N GLY A 107 4.64 2.07 22.57
CA GLY A 107 5.58 1.02 22.24
C GLY A 107 4.94 -0.13 21.43
N GLY A 108 3.85 0.12 20.72
CA GLY A 108 3.20 -0.86 19.83
C GLY A 108 2.96 -2.21 20.53
N ASN A 109 3.31 -3.29 19.86
CA ASN A 109 3.07 -4.65 20.36
C ASN A 109 4.02 -5.12 21.49
N ASP A 110 4.86 -4.23 22.02
CA ASP A 110 5.47 -4.45 23.35
C ASP A 110 4.47 -4.18 24.49
N ASN A 111 3.28 -3.69 24.16
CA ASN A 111 2.18 -3.40 25.10
C ASN A 111 2.54 -2.43 26.20
N ILE A 112 3.37 -1.44 25.87
CA ILE A 112 3.87 -0.42 26.80
C ILE A 112 3.63 1.00 26.27
N VAL A 113 3.69 1.97 27.18
CA VAL A 113 3.88 3.39 26.85
C VAL A 113 5.10 3.90 27.59
N ILE A 114 6.04 4.51 26.89
CA ILE A 114 7.28 5.02 27.45
C ILE A 114 7.13 6.52 27.69
N ARG A 115 7.49 6.99 28.90
CA ARG A 115 7.64 8.41 29.20
C ARG A 115 9.09 8.82 29.06
N TYR A 116 9.38 9.74 28.17
CA TYR A 116 10.68 10.34 27.98
C TYR A 116 10.75 11.74 28.58
N THR A 117 11.94 12.16 29.00
CA THR A 117 12.26 13.54 29.34
C THR A 117 13.03 14.16 28.18
N LEU A 118 12.54 15.27 27.63
CA LEU A 118 13.28 16.08 26.65
C LEU A 118 14.32 16.95 27.38
N THR A 119 15.59 16.65 27.19
CA THR A 119 16.70 17.41 27.78
C THR A 119 17.89 17.43 26.82
N ASN A 120 18.57 18.58 26.69
CA ASN A 120 19.76 18.73 25.86
C ASN A 120 19.60 18.16 24.43
N GLU A 121 18.47 18.47 23.79
CA GLU A 121 18.12 17.99 22.44
C GLU A 121 18.05 16.47 22.30
N LYS A 122 17.77 15.76 23.38
CA LYS A 122 17.64 14.30 23.43
C LYS A 122 16.40 13.89 24.22
N LEU A 123 15.83 12.77 23.84
CA LEU A 123 14.81 12.08 24.62
C LEU A 123 15.50 11.01 25.49
N VAL A 124 15.34 11.14 26.79
CA VAL A 124 15.89 10.20 27.78
C VAL A 124 14.74 9.44 28.41
N ASN A 125 14.79 8.11 28.40
CA ASN A 125 13.78 7.26 29.06
C ASN A 125 13.73 7.59 30.54
N LYS A 126 12.53 7.84 31.06
CA LYS A 126 12.27 8.11 32.48
C LYS A 126 11.54 6.95 33.13
N ASP A 127 10.39 6.56 32.57
CA ASP A 127 9.50 5.53 33.12
C ASP A 127 8.80 4.76 31.99
N THR A 128 8.28 3.60 32.34
CA THR A 128 7.48 2.79 31.43
C THR A 128 6.16 2.38 32.08
N LEU A 129 5.05 2.64 31.41
CA LEU A 129 3.74 2.11 31.73
C LEU A 129 3.58 0.78 31.00
N THR A 130 3.34 -0.31 31.71
CA THR A 130 3.05 -1.63 31.14
C THR A 130 1.54 -1.86 31.16
N LEU A 131 0.97 -2.17 29.99
CA LEU A 131 -0.47 -2.50 29.84
C LEU A 131 -0.71 -4.01 29.97
N GLY A 132 0.30 -4.81 29.65
CA GLY A 132 0.27 -6.27 29.71
C GLY A 132 1.56 -6.87 29.16
N ALA A 133 1.63 -8.20 29.07
CA ALA A 133 2.77 -8.92 28.51
C ALA A 133 2.91 -8.60 27.01
N ALA A 134 4.15 -8.57 26.50
CA ALA A 134 4.42 -8.30 25.08
C ALA A 134 3.81 -9.37 24.17
N TRP A 135 3.51 -8.97 22.93
CA TRP A 135 3.07 -9.88 21.87
C TRP A 135 4.07 -11.04 21.69
N PRO A 136 3.62 -12.27 21.46
CA PRO A 136 2.25 -12.71 21.20
C PRO A 136 1.44 -13.11 22.46
N THR A 137 2.02 -13.00 23.66
CA THR A 137 1.39 -13.44 24.92
C THR A 137 0.07 -12.69 25.18
N GLU A 138 0.07 -11.36 25.05
CA GLU A 138 -1.13 -10.53 25.07
C GLU A 138 -1.18 -9.62 23.83
N LYS A 139 -2.37 -9.53 23.23
CA LYS A 139 -2.65 -8.75 22.03
C LYS A 139 -3.35 -7.44 22.42
N ILE A 140 -2.59 -6.42 22.81
CA ILE A 140 -3.13 -5.12 23.28
C ILE A 140 -2.94 -4.01 22.25
N GLY A 141 -1.72 -3.76 21.82
CA GLY A 141 -1.37 -2.81 20.76
C GLY A 141 -1.76 -1.36 21.05
N PRO A 142 -1.11 -0.66 22.02
CA PRO A 142 -1.37 0.76 22.25
C PRO A 142 -1.21 1.57 20.97
N ALA A 143 -2.25 2.35 20.64
CA ALA A 143 -2.35 3.17 19.45
C ALA A 143 -2.29 4.67 19.80
N GLY A 144 -3.40 5.39 19.83
CA GLY A 144 -3.43 6.82 20.16
C GLY A 144 -3.28 7.12 21.65
N LEU A 145 -2.75 8.29 21.97
CA LEU A 145 -2.52 8.78 23.32
C LEU A 145 -3.10 10.20 23.52
N ALA A 146 -3.68 10.48 24.69
CA ALA A 146 -4.05 11.82 25.11
C ALA A 146 -3.64 12.06 26.58
N VAL A 147 -3.01 13.21 26.83
CA VAL A 147 -2.54 13.59 28.16
C VAL A 147 -3.51 14.59 28.80
N ASP A 148 -4.01 14.27 29.99
CA ASP A 148 -4.83 15.14 30.81
C ASP A 148 -4.00 15.59 32.04
N GLU A 149 -3.25 16.65 31.88
CA GLU A 149 -2.39 17.20 32.95
C GLU A 149 -3.19 17.72 34.15
N ASN A 150 -4.43 18.18 33.93
CA ASN A 150 -5.25 18.74 35.00
C ASN A 150 -5.73 17.66 35.97
N ASN A 151 -6.08 16.50 35.45
CA ASN A 151 -6.52 15.35 36.24
C ASN A 151 -5.39 14.34 36.52
N GLY A 152 -4.18 14.57 36.00
CA GLY A 152 -3.03 13.66 36.17
C GLY A 152 -3.20 12.32 35.49
N LEU A 153 -3.90 12.29 34.35
CA LEU A 153 -4.26 11.06 33.64
C LEU A 153 -3.65 11.00 32.23
N LEU A 154 -3.34 9.78 31.81
CA LEU A 154 -3.01 9.44 30.42
C LEU A 154 -4.11 8.49 29.89
N TYR A 155 -4.70 8.84 28.78
CA TYR A 155 -5.63 7.99 28.04
C TYR A 155 -4.86 7.28 26.93
N VAL A 156 -5.04 5.95 26.84
CA VAL A 156 -4.40 5.09 25.85
C VAL A 156 -5.46 4.25 25.18
N VAL A 157 -5.68 4.42 23.90
CA VAL A 157 -6.54 3.55 23.11
C VAL A 157 -5.72 2.46 22.43
N THR A 158 -6.34 1.31 22.19
CA THR A 158 -5.65 0.12 21.67
C THR A 158 -6.34 -0.42 20.44
N LYS A 159 -5.53 -1.00 19.53
CA LYS A 159 -6.01 -1.51 18.25
C LYS A 159 -6.22 -3.03 18.22
N GLU A 160 -5.58 -3.79 19.10
CA GLU A 160 -5.66 -5.25 19.07
C GLU A 160 -6.73 -5.82 20.01
N ASN A 161 -6.89 -5.24 21.20
CA ASN A 161 -7.90 -5.69 22.17
C ASN A 161 -9.08 -4.74 22.36
N ASN A 162 -9.16 -3.69 21.54
CA ASN A 162 -10.30 -2.77 21.46
C ASN A 162 -10.66 -2.15 22.83
N ARG A 163 -9.70 -1.48 23.48
CA ARG A 163 -9.93 -0.90 24.81
C ARG A 163 -9.44 0.54 24.92
N LEU A 164 -10.04 1.28 25.84
CA LEU A 164 -9.50 2.50 26.42
C LEU A 164 -8.90 2.17 27.78
N TYR A 165 -7.61 2.45 27.95
CA TYR A 165 -6.92 2.42 29.24
C TYR A 165 -6.81 3.83 29.78
N VAL A 166 -7.22 4.05 31.04
CA VAL A 166 -7.01 5.27 31.81
C VAL A 166 -5.88 5.01 32.80
N CYS A 167 -4.83 5.78 32.74
CA CYS A 167 -3.60 5.54 33.48
C CYS A 167 -3.20 6.77 34.28
N SER A 168 -2.56 6.56 35.44
CA SER A 168 -2.03 7.65 36.26
C SER A 168 -0.69 8.16 35.74
N LEU A 169 -0.56 9.45 35.48
CA LEU A 169 0.72 10.11 35.17
C LEU A 169 1.72 10.06 36.34
N GLN A 170 1.21 9.97 37.59
CA GLN A 170 2.07 9.95 38.76
C GLN A 170 2.71 8.58 38.98
N THR A 171 1.89 7.52 38.97
CA THR A 171 2.33 6.16 39.31
C THR A 171 2.74 5.35 38.07
N MET A 172 2.42 5.80 36.86
CA MET A 172 2.59 5.05 35.62
C MET A 172 1.94 3.66 35.69
N GLN A 173 0.69 3.64 36.17
CA GLN A 173 -0.10 2.40 36.30
C GLN A 173 -1.51 2.61 35.72
N VAL A 174 -2.11 1.50 35.26
CA VAL A 174 -3.50 1.46 34.81
C VAL A 174 -4.44 1.66 35.99
N VAL A 175 -5.34 2.63 35.89
CA VAL A 175 -6.40 2.93 36.87
C VAL A 175 -7.73 2.30 36.46
N GLN A 176 -8.01 2.28 35.15
CA GLN A 176 -9.25 1.74 34.60
C GLN A 176 -9.03 1.24 33.17
N SER A 177 -9.80 0.21 32.80
CA SER A 177 -9.83 -0.30 31.42
C SER A 177 -11.27 -0.49 30.96
N ILE A 178 -11.61 0.07 29.79
CA ILE A 178 -12.98 0.16 29.27
C ILE A 178 -13.00 -0.48 27.88
N PRO A 179 -13.90 -1.47 27.64
CA PRO A 179 -14.04 -2.05 26.30
C PRO A 179 -14.60 -1.04 25.31
N LEU A 180 -14.09 -1.05 24.09
CA LEU A 180 -14.58 -0.37 22.91
C LEU A 180 -15.21 -1.42 21.98
N GLY A 181 -16.09 -1.00 21.10
CA GLY A 181 -16.81 -1.93 20.20
C GLY A 181 -16.01 -2.38 18.98
N SER A 182 -14.87 -1.73 18.69
CA SER A 182 -13.99 -2.03 17.56
C SER A 182 -12.60 -1.42 17.79
N GLN A 183 -11.69 -1.67 16.85
CA GLN A 183 -10.35 -1.10 16.86
C GLN A 183 -10.40 0.43 16.95
N ALA A 184 -9.57 1.01 17.81
CA ALA A 184 -9.42 2.45 17.91
C ALA A 184 -8.12 2.92 17.23
N TYR A 185 -8.16 4.08 16.57
CA TYR A 185 -6.98 4.69 15.97
C TYR A 185 -6.31 5.69 16.92
N THR A 186 -7.06 6.73 17.32
CA THR A 186 -6.53 7.77 18.21
C THR A 186 -7.58 8.28 19.19
N CYS A 187 -7.16 9.12 20.12
CA CYS A 187 -8.05 9.84 21.01
C CYS A 187 -7.61 11.29 21.21
N LEU A 188 -8.57 12.17 21.46
CA LEU A 188 -8.38 13.62 21.56
C LEU A 188 -9.27 14.20 22.66
N LEU A 189 -8.68 14.90 23.64
CA LEU A 189 -9.42 15.66 24.65
C LEU A 189 -10.00 16.93 24.05
N ASN A 190 -11.22 17.29 24.49
CA ASN A 190 -11.72 18.63 24.24
C ASN A 190 -10.89 19.67 25.03
N PRO A 191 -10.88 20.94 24.66
CA PRO A 191 -10.09 21.97 25.36
C PRO A 191 -10.41 22.14 26.84
N ALA A 192 -11.63 21.80 27.25
CA ALA A 192 -12.06 21.84 28.65
C ALA A 192 -11.61 20.61 29.46
N GLY A 193 -11.08 19.55 28.83
CA GLY A 193 -10.70 18.31 29.47
C GLY A 193 -11.89 17.49 30.02
N THR A 194 -13.13 17.80 29.61
CA THR A 194 -14.34 17.15 30.12
C THR A 194 -14.80 15.95 29.26
N GLN A 195 -14.35 15.91 28.01
CA GLN A 195 -14.70 14.84 27.06
C GLN A 195 -13.47 14.38 26.31
N LEU A 196 -13.36 13.07 26.11
CA LEU A 196 -12.36 12.44 25.23
C LEU A 196 -13.10 11.85 24.02
N TYR A 197 -12.73 12.27 22.82
CA TYR A 197 -13.19 11.72 21.56
C TYR A 197 -12.25 10.59 21.14
N ILE A 198 -12.79 9.47 20.68
CA ILE A 198 -12.02 8.28 20.28
C ILE A 198 -12.47 7.85 18.89
N SER A 199 -11.59 7.89 17.91
CA SER A 199 -11.89 7.41 16.57
C SER A 199 -11.89 5.88 16.51
N ALA A 200 -13.02 5.32 16.05
CA ALA A 200 -13.25 3.89 15.89
C ALA A 200 -12.79 3.43 14.51
N TRP A 201 -11.50 3.16 14.33
CA TRP A 201 -10.91 2.82 13.06
C TRP A 201 -11.68 1.74 12.31
N GLY A 202 -11.97 0.62 12.98
CA GLY A 202 -12.79 -0.46 12.44
C GLY A 202 -14.31 -0.32 12.68
N GLY A 203 -14.83 0.88 13.06
CA GLY A 203 -16.21 1.00 13.53
C GLY A 203 -17.03 2.14 12.92
N GLY A 204 -16.49 2.97 12.03
CA GLY A 204 -17.22 4.05 11.34
C GLY A 204 -17.87 5.08 12.28
N LYS A 205 -17.27 5.37 13.43
CA LYS A 205 -17.81 6.30 14.44
C LYS A 205 -16.72 6.92 15.30
N VAL A 206 -17.10 7.92 16.07
CA VAL A 206 -16.29 8.48 17.16
C VAL A 206 -17.05 8.26 18.47
N TRP A 207 -16.45 7.57 19.43
CA TRP A 207 -16.99 7.45 20.79
C TRP A 207 -16.69 8.70 21.59
N VAL A 208 -17.58 9.01 22.53
CA VAL A 208 -17.45 10.08 23.50
C VAL A 208 -17.34 9.50 24.91
N TYR A 209 -16.20 9.73 25.55
CA TYR A 209 -15.97 9.36 26.93
C TYR A 209 -16.01 10.62 27.83
N ASP A 210 -16.86 10.59 28.86
CA ASP A 210 -16.93 11.62 29.89
C ASP A 210 -15.83 11.41 30.93
N THR A 211 -14.91 12.36 31.03
CA THR A 211 -13.73 12.23 31.89
C THR A 211 -14.07 12.28 33.39
N LYS A 212 -15.17 12.96 33.76
CA LYS A 212 -15.67 13.05 35.14
C LYS A 212 -16.48 11.84 35.52
N ALA A 213 -17.43 11.42 34.66
CA ALA A 213 -18.24 10.21 34.89
C ALA A 213 -17.42 8.92 34.67
N ARG A 214 -16.25 8.99 34.05
CA ARG A 214 -15.32 7.87 33.75
C ARG A 214 -15.99 6.72 32.99
N ARG A 215 -16.81 7.04 31.99
CA ARG A 215 -17.49 6.06 31.14
C ARG A 215 -17.76 6.61 29.75
N LEU A 216 -17.95 5.70 28.78
CA LEU A 216 -18.52 6.06 27.49
C LEU A 216 -19.95 6.54 27.70
N VAL A 217 -20.30 7.67 27.13
CA VAL A 217 -21.62 8.30 27.27
C VAL A 217 -22.39 8.34 25.97
N ASP A 218 -21.69 8.42 24.81
CA ASP A 218 -22.31 8.52 23.50
C ASP A 218 -21.37 8.14 22.38
N SER A 219 -21.83 8.23 21.12
CA SER A 219 -21.04 8.14 19.91
C SER A 219 -21.70 8.90 18.75
N VAL A 220 -20.90 9.37 17.79
CA VAL A 220 -21.40 9.94 16.54
C VAL A 220 -20.90 9.09 15.38
N ASN A 221 -21.81 8.70 14.47
CA ASN A 221 -21.44 7.98 13.25
C ASN A 221 -20.70 8.92 12.30
N THR A 222 -19.64 8.43 11.72
CA THR A 222 -18.84 9.07 10.67
C THR A 222 -18.88 8.20 9.41
N GLU A 223 -18.02 8.48 8.45
CA GLU A 223 -17.82 7.55 7.36
C GLU A 223 -16.73 6.51 7.70
N ASP A 224 -16.29 5.72 6.73
CA ASP A 224 -15.47 4.54 6.94
C ASP A 224 -14.01 4.88 7.33
N HIS A 225 -13.45 4.11 8.25
CA HIS A 225 -12.10 4.26 8.80
C HIS A 225 -11.80 5.66 9.36
N PRO A 226 -12.54 6.12 10.40
CA PRO A 226 -12.18 7.37 11.07
C PRO A 226 -10.81 7.23 11.75
N THR A 227 -9.89 8.13 11.39
CA THR A 227 -8.49 8.14 11.83
C THR A 227 -8.19 9.36 12.68
N ASP A 228 -7.39 10.30 12.18
CA ASP A 228 -6.96 11.49 12.91
C ASP A 228 -8.11 12.49 13.09
N MET A 229 -8.01 13.27 14.18
CA MET A 229 -9.04 14.23 14.56
C MET A 229 -8.41 15.58 14.92
N ALA A 230 -9.14 16.66 14.62
CA ALA A 230 -8.80 18.01 15.06
C ALA A 230 -10.04 18.70 15.64
N ILE A 231 -9.86 19.40 16.77
CA ILE A 231 -10.96 20.15 17.43
C ILE A 231 -10.62 21.63 17.47
N THR A 232 -11.63 22.49 17.28
CA THR A 232 -11.46 23.94 17.43
C THR A 232 -11.12 24.33 18.87
N ARG A 233 -10.43 25.45 19.07
CA ARG A 233 -10.00 25.93 20.40
C ARG A 233 -11.18 26.24 21.34
N ASN A 234 -12.34 26.57 20.79
CA ASN A 234 -13.58 26.75 21.57
C ASN A 234 -14.30 25.42 21.86
N GLY A 235 -13.79 24.29 21.34
CA GLY A 235 -14.35 22.96 21.54
C GLY A 235 -15.66 22.68 20.80
N GLN A 236 -16.16 23.57 19.95
CA GLN A 236 -17.49 23.43 19.32
C GLN A 236 -17.50 22.51 18.09
N TRP A 237 -16.38 22.37 17.39
CA TRP A 237 -16.29 21.66 16.12
C TRP A 237 -15.17 20.64 16.14
N LEU A 238 -15.51 19.38 15.82
CA LEU A 238 -14.57 18.29 15.67
C LEU A 238 -14.53 17.87 14.20
N PHE A 239 -13.33 17.80 13.62
CA PHE A 239 -13.06 17.33 12.27
C PHE A 239 -12.45 15.94 12.34
N VAL A 240 -13.03 14.98 11.62
CA VAL A 240 -12.64 13.57 11.66
C VAL A 240 -12.27 13.13 10.23
N ALA A 241 -11.03 12.71 10.01
CA ALA A 241 -10.61 12.13 8.74
C ALA A 241 -11.17 10.73 8.57
N ASN A 242 -11.79 10.43 7.44
CA ASN A 242 -12.36 9.12 7.08
C ASN A 242 -11.51 8.50 5.97
N ALA A 243 -10.55 7.65 6.34
CA ALA A 243 -9.46 7.24 5.46
C ALA A 243 -9.93 6.49 4.21
N ASN A 244 -10.98 5.67 4.32
CA ASN A 244 -11.48 4.89 3.19
C ASN A 244 -12.68 5.53 2.46
N SER A 245 -13.04 6.79 2.82
CA SER A 245 -14.20 7.50 2.22
C SER A 245 -13.84 8.77 1.47
N ASN A 246 -12.56 9.10 1.33
CA ASN A 246 -12.09 10.35 0.71
C ASN A 246 -12.68 11.61 1.34
N SER A 247 -12.94 11.61 2.65
CA SER A 247 -13.76 12.67 3.26
C SER A 247 -13.30 13.05 4.67
N VAL A 248 -13.87 14.16 5.16
CA VAL A 248 -13.77 14.59 6.56
C VAL A 248 -15.17 14.85 7.09
N SER A 249 -15.55 14.22 8.21
CA SER A 249 -16.78 14.51 8.93
C SER A 249 -16.59 15.73 9.82
N VAL A 250 -17.49 16.71 9.73
CA VAL A 250 -17.54 17.91 10.59
C VAL A 250 -18.63 17.71 11.62
N VAL A 251 -18.24 17.54 12.89
CA VAL A 251 -19.13 17.22 14.00
C VAL A 251 -19.36 18.44 14.88
N HIS A 252 -20.61 18.78 15.16
CA HIS A 252 -20.98 19.70 16.22
C HIS A 252 -20.94 19.00 17.57
N THR A 253 -19.98 19.35 18.40
CA THR A 253 -19.63 18.57 19.61
C THR A 253 -20.73 18.53 20.67
N ALA A 254 -21.52 19.59 20.82
CA ALA A 254 -22.60 19.65 21.81
C ALA A 254 -23.86 18.84 21.38
N ALA A 255 -24.14 18.78 20.08
CA ALA A 255 -25.26 18.04 19.53
C ALA A 255 -24.87 16.59 19.14
N LEU A 256 -23.59 16.28 19.08
CA LEU A 256 -23.03 15.01 18.59
C LEU A 256 -23.61 14.60 17.23
N THR A 257 -23.67 15.56 16.31
CA THR A 257 -24.20 15.35 14.95
C THR A 257 -23.17 15.78 13.90
N VAL A 258 -23.07 15.02 12.82
CA VAL A 258 -22.34 15.45 11.63
C VAL A 258 -23.18 16.49 10.90
N VAL A 259 -22.68 17.71 10.80
CA VAL A 259 -23.36 18.83 10.12
C VAL A 259 -22.93 18.98 8.67
N GLU A 260 -21.77 18.43 8.31
CA GLU A 260 -21.20 18.52 6.98
C GLU A 260 -20.20 17.39 6.76
N THR A 261 -20.11 16.87 5.52
CA THR A 261 -19.06 15.97 5.08
C THR A 261 -18.27 16.65 3.98
N LEU A 262 -16.97 16.93 4.23
CA LEU A 262 -16.07 17.56 3.26
C LEU A 262 -15.50 16.50 2.34
N GLN A 263 -15.68 16.65 1.04
CA GLN A 263 -15.04 15.80 0.05
C GLN A 263 -13.58 16.21 -0.15
N ALA A 264 -12.64 15.39 0.28
CA ALA A 264 -11.21 15.68 0.23
C ALA A 264 -10.54 15.22 -1.07
N ALA A 265 -11.19 14.39 -1.88
CA ALA A 265 -10.68 13.92 -3.16
C ALA A 265 -10.44 15.07 -4.15
N LEU A 266 -9.58 14.83 -5.14
CA LEU A 266 -9.23 15.82 -6.18
C LEU A 266 -10.42 16.26 -7.05
N TYR A 267 -11.42 15.38 -7.20
CA TYR A 267 -12.65 15.65 -7.92
C TYR A 267 -13.87 15.24 -7.07
N PRO A 268 -14.99 15.96 -7.17
CA PRO A 268 -16.22 15.57 -6.49
C PRO A 268 -16.67 14.15 -6.89
N MET A 269 -17.16 13.40 -5.90
CA MET A 269 -17.65 12.02 -6.11
C MET A 269 -16.64 11.11 -6.84
N ALA A 270 -15.34 11.31 -6.61
CA ALA A 270 -14.32 10.40 -7.11
C ALA A 270 -14.48 9.00 -6.48
N PRO A 271 -14.10 7.92 -7.17
CA PRO A 271 -13.93 6.62 -6.54
C PRO A 271 -13.00 6.71 -5.32
N ILE A 272 -13.03 5.70 -4.47
CA ILE A 272 -12.09 5.59 -3.35
C ILE A 272 -10.63 5.59 -3.85
N GLY A 273 -9.67 5.82 -2.94
CA GLY A 273 -8.25 5.83 -3.27
C GLY A 273 -7.58 7.18 -3.00
N SER A 274 -8.12 8.02 -2.08
CA SER A 274 -7.39 9.19 -1.57
C SER A 274 -6.62 8.87 -0.29
N ALA A 275 -7.07 7.90 0.52
CA ALA A 275 -6.59 7.60 1.86
C ALA A 275 -6.48 8.87 2.72
N THR A 276 -7.64 9.47 3.02
CA THR A 276 -7.78 10.72 3.80
C THR A 276 -7.51 10.44 5.28
N ASN A 277 -6.27 10.53 5.75
CA ASN A 277 -5.83 9.91 7.00
C ASN A 277 -5.35 10.86 8.11
N SER A 278 -5.19 12.16 7.86
CA SER A 278 -4.80 13.10 8.91
C SER A 278 -5.36 14.51 8.66
N VAL A 279 -5.66 15.23 9.73
CA VAL A 279 -6.24 16.57 9.71
C VAL A 279 -5.53 17.53 10.67
N ALA A 280 -5.42 18.81 10.28
CA ALA A 280 -4.90 19.85 11.15
C ALA A 280 -5.60 21.21 10.90
N LEU A 281 -5.96 21.90 11.97
CA LEU A 281 -6.47 23.27 11.90
C LEU A 281 -5.34 24.30 11.92
N SER A 282 -5.56 25.41 11.21
CA SER A 282 -4.75 26.62 11.38
C SER A 282 -4.91 27.21 12.78
N ALA A 283 -3.96 28.06 13.20
CA ALA A 283 -3.98 28.66 14.53
C ALA A 283 -5.21 29.55 14.81
N ASP A 284 -5.94 29.99 13.81
CA ASP A 284 -7.19 30.76 13.92
C ASP A 284 -8.45 29.93 13.73
N ASP A 285 -8.33 28.60 13.62
CA ASP A 285 -9.39 27.62 13.39
C ASP A 285 -10.20 27.81 12.08
N LYS A 286 -9.66 28.60 11.11
CA LYS A 286 -10.40 28.90 9.87
C LYS A 286 -9.98 28.09 8.67
N THR A 287 -8.82 27.46 8.72
CA THR A 287 -8.31 26.64 7.63
C THR A 287 -8.05 25.23 8.13
N LEU A 288 -8.60 24.24 7.41
CA LEU A 288 -8.33 22.84 7.64
C LEU A 288 -7.41 22.30 6.55
N TYR A 289 -6.33 21.63 6.95
CA TYR A 289 -5.43 20.86 6.09
C TYR A 289 -5.73 19.38 6.27
N VAL A 290 -5.85 18.67 5.17
CA VAL A 290 -6.27 17.26 5.15
C VAL A 290 -5.27 16.46 4.33
N ALA A 291 -4.62 15.46 4.93
CA ALA A 291 -3.66 14.61 4.22
C ALA A 291 -4.38 13.51 3.44
N ASN A 292 -4.19 13.52 2.13
CA ASN A 292 -4.62 12.48 1.20
C ASN A 292 -3.41 11.65 0.81
N ALA A 293 -3.18 10.53 1.51
CA ALA A 293 -1.95 9.75 1.41
C ALA A 293 -1.72 9.22 -0.01
N ASP A 294 -2.71 8.60 -0.61
CA ASP A 294 -2.59 7.99 -1.92
C ASP A 294 -2.66 9.00 -3.09
N ASN A 295 -3.22 10.19 -2.86
CA ASN A 295 -3.15 11.27 -3.85
C ASN A 295 -1.88 12.12 -3.74
N ASN A 296 -0.99 11.85 -2.78
CA ASN A 296 0.26 12.58 -2.56
C ASN A 296 0.05 14.10 -2.45
N CYS A 297 -0.97 14.52 -1.70
CA CYS A 297 -1.29 15.94 -1.53
C CYS A 297 -2.00 16.22 -0.19
N LEU A 298 -2.03 17.50 0.19
CA LEU A 298 -3.00 17.98 1.17
C LEU A 298 -4.17 18.65 0.45
N ALA A 299 -5.40 18.34 0.86
CA ALA A 299 -6.57 19.18 0.55
C ALA A 299 -6.67 20.30 1.58
N VAL A 300 -7.08 21.50 1.15
CA VAL A 300 -7.16 22.71 1.99
C VAL A 300 -8.57 23.26 1.92
N PHE A 301 -9.20 23.43 3.09
CA PHE A 301 -10.56 23.94 3.21
C PHE A 301 -10.62 25.21 4.04
N ASN A 302 -11.47 26.16 3.66
CA ASN A 302 -11.94 27.22 4.53
C ASN A 302 -13.08 26.66 5.39
N VAL A 303 -12.87 26.55 6.70
CA VAL A 303 -13.81 26.03 7.68
C VAL A 303 -14.24 27.11 8.68
N ALA A 304 -14.14 28.38 8.34
CA ALA A 304 -14.54 29.50 9.20
C ALA A 304 -16.07 29.48 9.53
N LYS A 305 -16.85 28.77 8.73
CA LYS A 305 -18.29 28.57 8.91
C LYS A 305 -18.62 27.08 8.72
N PRO A 306 -18.43 26.23 9.75
CA PRO A 306 -18.78 24.82 9.66
C PRO A 306 -20.28 24.64 9.31
N GLY A 307 -20.56 23.67 8.43
CA GLY A 307 -21.88 23.51 7.78
C GLY A 307 -21.98 24.24 6.43
N ASN A 308 -20.99 25.09 6.10
CA ASN A 308 -20.87 25.78 4.81
C ASN A 308 -19.38 26.04 4.49
N SER A 309 -18.57 24.98 4.60
CA SER A 309 -17.14 25.02 4.33
C SER A 309 -16.86 25.06 2.82
N GLN A 310 -15.67 25.51 2.43
CA GLN A 310 -15.30 25.66 1.02
C GLN A 310 -13.92 25.07 0.76
N ALA A 311 -13.78 24.30 -0.32
CA ALA A 311 -12.48 23.85 -0.79
C ALA A 311 -11.68 25.06 -1.34
N ASN A 312 -10.44 25.24 -0.83
CA ASN A 312 -9.56 26.31 -1.26
C ASN A 312 -8.52 25.85 -2.28
N GLY A 313 -8.23 24.55 -2.34
CA GLY A 313 -7.25 23.96 -3.25
C GLY A 313 -6.42 22.86 -2.61
N PHE A 314 -5.25 22.57 -3.22
CA PHE A 314 -4.39 21.47 -2.83
C PHE A 314 -2.93 21.90 -2.70
N ILE A 315 -2.13 21.16 -1.90
CA ILE A 315 -0.68 21.33 -1.75
C ILE A 315 0.00 20.02 -2.11
N PRO A 316 0.94 19.95 -3.07
CA PRO A 316 1.66 18.72 -3.41
C PRO A 316 2.60 18.31 -2.28
N THR A 317 2.64 17.02 -1.96
CA THR A 317 3.48 16.44 -0.91
C THR A 317 4.48 15.41 -1.49
N GLY A 318 5.30 14.82 -0.64
CA GLY A 318 6.02 13.60 -0.97
C GLY A 318 5.09 12.39 -1.05
N TRP A 319 5.67 11.21 -1.21
CA TRP A 319 4.95 9.98 -1.40
C TRP A 319 4.30 9.52 -0.08
N TYR A 320 2.98 9.33 -0.11
CA TYR A 320 2.15 8.83 0.98
C TYR A 320 2.20 9.71 2.24
N PRO A 321 1.60 10.93 2.24
CA PRO A 321 1.53 11.77 3.42
C PRO A 321 0.72 11.10 4.54
N THR A 322 1.36 10.85 5.70
CA THR A 322 0.78 10.14 6.84
C THR A 322 0.24 11.04 7.93
N SER A 323 0.78 12.24 8.05
CA SER A 323 0.36 13.18 9.09
C SER A 323 0.60 14.63 8.66
N VAL A 324 -0.30 15.50 9.03
CA VAL A 324 -0.20 16.95 8.86
C VAL A 324 -0.37 17.67 10.22
N LYS A 325 0.46 18.68 10.50
CA LYS A 325 0.30 19.59 11.66
C LYS A 325 0.61 21.02 11.24
N VAL A 326 0.05 21.97 11.96
CA VAL A 326 0.35 23.40 11.80
C VAL A 326 1.01 23.93 13.08
N ALA A 327 2.22 24.43 12.96
CA ALA A 327 2.97 25.00 14.08
C ALA A 327 3.90 26.11 13.61
N ALA A 328 4.09 27.13 14.43
CA ALA A 328 5.00 28.27 14.16
C ALA A 328 4.79 28.90 12.76
N ASN A 329 3.53 29.04 12.32
CA ASN A 329 3.14 29.55 10.99
C ASN A 329 3.68 28.70 9.81
N LYS A 330 3.90 27.40 10.05
CA LYS A 330 4.34 26.43 9.06
C LYS A 330 3.36 25.28 8.98
N VAL A 331 3.20 24.72 7.80
CA VAL A 331 2.56 23.43 7.59
C VAL A 331 3.66 22.37 7.58
N LEU A 332 3.49 21.34 8.40
CA LEU A 332 4.41 20.23 8.59
C LEU A 332 3.74 18.98 8.04
N VAL A 333 4.41 18.25 7.15
CA VAL A 333 3.84 17.04 6.50
C VAL A 333 4.84 15.90 6.59
N LEU A 334 4.43 14.79 7.18
CA LEU A 334 5.19 13.54 7.13
C LEU A 334 4.84 12.78 5.85
N ASN A 335 5.85 12.31 5.11
CA ASN A 335 5.69 11.51 3.91
C ASN A 335 6.27 10.12 4.16
N GLY A 336 5.40 9.11 4.24
CA GLY A 336 5.70 7.76 4.71
C GLY A 336 6.68 6.99 3.83
N LYS A 337 6.55 7.15 2.51
CA LYS A 337 7.35 6.46 1.49
C LYS A 337 8.43 7.37 0.86
N GLY A 338 8.58 8.61 1.35
CA GLY A 338 9.63 9.56 0.94
C GLY A 338 9.31 10.34 -0.32
N GLN A 339 10.23 10.39 -1.30
CA GLN A 339 10.13 11.26 -2.47
C GLN A 339 10.29 10.55 -3.82
N ARG A 340 10.66 9.30 -3.84
CA ARG A 340 10.85 8.50 -5.05
C ARG A 340 11.02 7.03 -4.71
N SER A 341 10.83 6.17 -5.69
CA SER A 341 11.36 4.81 -5.68
C SER A 341 12.87 4.81 -5.87
N TYR A 342 13.57 3.83 -5.32
CA TYR A 342 15.02 3.69 -5.39
C TYR A 342 15.40 2.33 -5.97
N PRO A 343 16.49 2.25 -6.76
CA PRO A 343 17.08 0.98 -7.12
C PRO A 343 17.63 0.29 -5.87
N ASN A 344 17.52 -1.02 -5.79
CA ASN A 344 18.18 -1.78 -4.75
C ASN A 344 19.63 -2.08 -5.17
N ARG A 345 20.56 -1.15 -4.92
CA ARG A 345 21.98 -1.28 -5.25
C ARG A 345 22.77 -2.15 -4.27
N HIS A 346 22.33 -2.20 -3.03
CA HIS A 346 22.95 -2.94 -1.95
C HIS A 346 22.10 -4.15 -1.58
N GLY A 347 21.49 -4.79 -2.56
CA GLY A 347 20.84 -6.06 -2.38
C GLY A 347 21.80 -7.06 -1.75
N PHE A 348 21.23 -8.14 -1.27
CA PHE A 348 21.94 -9.18 -0.58
C PHE A 348 23.28 -9.56 -1.28
N ASN A 349 24.37 -9.48 -0.53
CA ASN A 349 25.67 -9.93 -0.94
C ASN A 349 26.26 -10.90 0.11
N PRO A 350 26.22 -12.22 -0.11
CA PRO A 350 26.70 -13.22 0.83
C PRO A 350 28.21 -13.15 1.10
N TYR A 351 28.94 -12.40 0.27
CA TYR A 351 30.40 -12.19 0.41
C TYR A 351 30.76 -10.77 0.83
N ALA A 352 29.74 -9.98 1.24
CA ALA A 352 30.00 -8.64 1.73
C ALA A 352 31.01 -8.69 2.88
N LYS A 353 32.04 -7.83 2.81
CA LYS A 353 32.99 -7.65 3.90
C LYS A 353 32.28 -7.19 5.17
N ALA A 354 32.81 -7.51 6.33
CA ALA A 354 32.30 -7.04 7.61
C ALA A 354 32.09 -5.52 7.56
N GLY A 355 30.84 -5.06 7.78
CA GLY A 355 30.44 -3.66 7.68
C GLY A 355 29.59 -3.30 6.44
N TYR A 356 29.42 -4.19 5.48
CA TYR A 356 28.45 -4.01 4.40
C TYR A 356 27.03 -4.00 4.97
N LYS A 357 26.30 -2.92 4.73
CA LYS A 357 24.90 -2.82 5.09
C LYS A 357 24.07 -3.23 3.89
N GLU A 358 23.55 -4.41 3.97
CA GLU A 358 22.57 -4.91 3.06
C GLU A 358 21.26 -4.17 3.26
N GLU A 359 20.65 -3.73 2.17
CA GLU A 359 19.40 -2.97 2.19
C GLU A 359 18.35 -3.67 1.32
N ALA A 360 17.21 -3.98 1.89
CA ALA A 360 16.03 -4.39 1.16
C ALA A 360 15.31 -3.16 0.56
N VAL A 361 14.45 -3.36 -0.43
CA VAL A 361 13.79 -2.25 -1.14
C VAL A 361 12.96 -1.37 -0.20
N TRP A 362 12.24 -1.94 0.74
CA TRP A 362 11.51 -1.17 1.75
C TRP A 362 12.42 -0.45 2.76
N GLU A 363 13.69 -0.89 2.95
CA GLU A 363 14.67 -0.17 3.75
C GLU A 363 15.18 1.09 3.05
N LYS A 364 14.91 1.21 1.74
CA LYS A 364 15.22 2.38 0.93
C LYS A 364 14.14 3.46 0.95
N TYR A 365 12.95 3.15 1.43
CA TYR A 365 11.95 4.17 1.68
C TYR A 365 12.42 5.07 2.82
N ARG A 366 13.02 6.19 2.48
CA ARG A 366 13.43 7.20 3.46
C ARG A 366 12.30 8.20 3.62
N ALA A 367 11.56 8.06 4.69
CA ALA A 367 10.54 9.03 5.03
C ALA A 367 11.09 10.45 5.11
N THR A 368 10.25 11.41 4.80
CA THR A 368 10.63 12.82 4.89
C THR A 368 9.62 13.63 5.67
N LEU A 369 10.10 14.70 6.30
CA LEU A 369 9.28 15.77 6.83
C LEU A 369 9.38 16.97 5.89
N SER A 370 8.28 17.36 5.26
CA SER A 370 8.17 18.61 4.50
C SER A 370 7.79 19.73 5.44
N ILE A 371 8.60 20.80 5.42
CA ILE A 371 8.37 22.03 6.22
C ILE A 371 8.14 23.17 5.24
N LEU A 372 6.93 23.72 5.21
CA LEU A 372 6.58 24.81 4.30
C LEU A 372 5.86 25.94 5.04
N PRO A 373 6.04 27.20 4.63
CA PRO A 373 5.25 28.31 5.16
C PRO A 373 3.78 28.13 4.78
N VAL A 374 2.85 28.63 5.59
CA VAL A 374 1.43 28.66 5.24
C VAL A 374 1.27 29.39 3.90
N PRO A 375 0.73 28.75 2.84
CA PRO A 375 0.65 29.36 1.53
C PRO A 375 -0.39 30.48 1.51
N ASN A 376 -0.10 31.57 0.81
CA ASN A 376 -1.11 32.55 0.45
C ASN A 376 -1.98 32.03 -0.71
N LYS A 377 -3.05 32.76 -1.06
CA LYS A 377 -4.00 32.35 -2.10
C LYS A 377 -3.34 32.10 -3.47
N ALA A 378 -2.39 32.94 -3.88
CA ALA A 378 -1.70 32.79 -5.17
C ALA A 378 -0.79 31.55 -5.18
N THR A 379 -0.02 31.33 -4.12
CA THR A 379 0.81 30.13 -3.96
C THR A 379 -0.03 28.86 -3.92
N LEU A 380 -1.17 28.89 -3.21
CA LEU A 380 -2.08 27.74 -3.14
C LEU A 380 -2.69 27.39 -4.51
N ALA A 381 -3.00 28.39 -5.33
CA ALA A 381 -3.47 28.17 -6.70
C ALA A 381 -2.40 27.49 -7.58
N LEU A 382 -1.12 27.91 -7.47
CA LEU A 382 0.00 27.27 -8.16
C LEU A 382 0.20 25.81 -7.69
N TYR A 383 0.15 25.58 -6.39
CA TYR A 383 0.23 24.23 -5.81
C TYR A 383 -0.92 23.33 -6.28
N SER A 384 -2.13 23.85 -6.34
CA SER A 384 -3.29 23.11 -6.86
C SER A 384 -3.10 22.70 -8.31
N SER A 385 -2.62 23.63 -9.16
CA SER A 385 -2.28 23.30 -10.55
C SER A 385 -1.23 22.21 -10.64
N GLN A 386 -0.21 22.24 -9.76
CA GLN A 386 0.83 21.21 -9.71
C GLN A 386 0.29 19.85 -9.28
N VAL A 387 -0.63 19.79 -8.30
CA VAL A 387 -1.27 18.53 -7.88
C VAL A 387 -2.05 17.91 -9.04
N TYR A 388 -2.83 18.70 -9.78
CA TYR A 388 -3.54 18.19 -10.95
C TYR A 388 -2.61 17.71 -12.07
N GLN A 389 -1.43 18.34 -12.24
CA GLN A 389 -0.41 17.89 -13.21
C GLN A 389 0.30 16.60 -12.77
N ASN A 390 0.46 16.39 -11.46
CA ASN A 390 1.07 15.20 -10.88
C ASN A 390 0.16 13.97 -10.97
N THR A 391 -1.15 14.19 -11.05
CA THR A 391 -2.16 13.15 -10.92
C THR A 391 -2.57 12.64 -12.29
N PRO A 392 -2.41 11.35 -12.60
CA PRO A 392 -2.88 10.78 -13.86
C PRO A 392 -4.41 10.64 -13.91
N TYR A 393 -5.10 10.63 -12.76
CA TYR A 393 -6.53 10.53 -12.65
C TYR A 393 -7.25 11.82 -13.05
N SER A 394 -8.41 11.67 -13.71
CA SER A 394 -9.39 12.73 -13.96
C SER A 394 -10.80 12.16 -13.98
N LYS A 395 -11.81 12.98 -13.70
CA LYS A 395 -13.22 12.54 -13.71
C LYS A 395 -13.65 11.94 -15.06
N GLN A 396 -13.08 12.42 -16.17
CA GLN A 396 -13.35 11.88 -17.50
C GLN A 396 -12.88 10.43 -17.65
N LYS A 397 -11.79 10.04 -16.97
CA LYS A 397 -11.23 8.69 -17.05
C LYS A 397 -12.08 7.60 -16.38
N GLU A 398 -12.99 7.97 -15.50
CA GLU A 398 -13.99 7.03 -14.97
C GLU A 398 -14.95 6.54 -16.08
N ILE A 399 -15.25 7.42 -17.04
CA ILE A 399 -16.23 7.18 -18.09
C ILE A 399 -15.56 6.66 -19.35
N THR A 400 -14.39 7.23 -19.71
CA THR A 400 -13.66 6.90 -20.93
C THR A 400 -12.19 6.63 -20.64
N ALA A 401 -11.61 5.72 -21.39
CA ALA A 401 -10.19 5.38 -21.35
C ALA A 401 -9.55 5.59 -22.73
N PRO A 402 -8.24 5.79 -22.81
CA PRO A 402 -7.52 5.80 -24.08
C PRO A 402 -7.65 4.44 -24.78
N GLY A 403 -7.61 4.44 -26.12
CA GLY A 403 -7.70 3.24 -26.92
C GLY A 403 -7.50 3.51 -28.39
N LEU A 404 -7.65 2.48 -29.22
CA LEU A 404 -7.51 2.53 -30.67
C LEU A 404 -8.84 2.13 -31.33
N ALA A 405 -9.18 2.76 -32.43
CA ALA A 405 -10.39 2.41 -33.19
C ALA A 405 -10.34 0.95 -33.68
N GLY A 406 -11.44 0.21 -33.46
CA GLY A 406 -11.53 -1.21 -33.81
C GLY A 406 -10.78 -2.16 -32.88
N ASN A 407 -10.14 -1.64 -31.82
CA ASN A 407 -9.47 -2.48 -30.80
C ASN A 407 -10.50 -3.29 -30.00
N PRO A 408 -10.22 -4.55 -29.62
CA PRO A 408 -11.12 -5.35 -28.79
C PRO A 408 -11.34 -4.79 -27.39
N ILE A 409 -10.47 -3.90 -26.91
CA ILE A 409 -10.63 -3.23 -25.64
C ILE A 409 -11.49 -1.97 -25.83
N PRO A 410 -12.69 -1.92 -25.21
CA PRO A 410 -13.55 -0.73 -25.30
C PRO A 410 -12.90 0.51 -24.66
N THR A 411 -13.24 1.67 -25.17
CA THR A 411 -12.78 2.96 -24.61
C THR A 411 -13.75 3.55 -23.57
N LYS A 412 -14.82 2.84 -23.25
CA LYS A 412 -15.81 3.24 -22.23
C LYS A 412 -16.54 2.02 -21.66
N LYS A 413 -17.05 2.15 -20.44
CA LYS A 413 -17.92 1.15 -19.81
C LYS A 413 -19.09 0.79 -20.74
N GLY A 414 -19.40 -0.49 -20.86
CA GLY A 414 -20.49 -0.99 -21.69
C GLY A 414 -20.24 -0.89 -23.20
N GLY A 415 -19.02 -0.56 -23.62
CA GLY A 415 -18.59 -0.70 -25.01
C GLY A 415 -18.56 -2.16 -25.44
N SER A 416 -18.75 -2.42 -26.73
CA SER A 416 -18.72 -3.79 -27.26
C SER A 416 -17.28 -4.34 -27.29
N SER A 417 -17.09 -5.55 -26.77
CA SER A 417 -15.87 -6.35 -26.92
C SER A 417 -16.21 -7.71 -27.53
N PRO A 418 -15.37 -8.27 -28.41
CA PRO A 418 -15.49 -9.64 -28.85
C PRO A 418 -15.07 -10.64 -27.73
N ILE A 419 -14.31 -10.17 -26.74
CA ILE A 419 -13.87 -10.95 -25.56
C ILE A 419 -15.01 -10.93 -24.54
N LYS A 420 -15.41 -12.09 -24.05
CA LYS A 420 -16.51 -12.26 -23.08
C LYS A 420 -16.09 -12.95 -21.81
N TYR A 421 -15.02 -13.72 -21.86
CA TYR A 421 -14.53 -14.54 -20.76
C TYR A 421 -13.13 -14.07 -20.34
N ILE A 422 -13.00 -13.66 -19.08
CA ILE A 422 -11.75 -13.30 -18.46
C ILE A 422 -11.33 -14.40 -17.49
N PHE A 423 -10.08 -14.81 -17.58
CA PHE A 423 -9.40 -15.66 -16.61
C PHE A 423 -8.24 -14.85 -16.04
N TYR A 424 -8.38 -14.46 -14.79
CA TYR A 424 -7.42 -13.65 -14.06
C TYR A 424 -6.67 -14.53 -13.06
N VAL A 425 -5.42 -14.84 -13.37
CA VAL A 425 -4.55 -15.74 -12.60
C VAL A 425 -3.57 -14.90 -11.80
N LEU A 426 -3.64 -15.04 -10.48
CA LEU A 426 -2.72 -14.42 -9.53
C LEU A 426 -1.69 -15.45 -9.07
N LYS A 427 -0.42 -15.01 -9.01
CA LYS A 427 0.75 -15.77 -8.59
C LYS A 427 1.48 -15.00 -7.49
N GLU A 428 2.61 -15.56 -6.95
CA GLU A 428 3.31 -15.02 -5.79
C GLU A 428 4.78 -14.71 -6.05
N ASN A 429 5.12 -13.44 -5.86
CA ASN A 429 6.41 -12.87 -5.49
C ASN A 429 7.58 -13.07 -6.46
N LYS A 430 7.41 -12.83 -7.77
CA LYS A 430 8.58 -12.85 -8.67
C LYS A 430 8.76 -11.56 -9.46
N THR A 431 10.03 -11.13 -9.57
CA THR A 431 10.41 -10.01 -10.44
C THR A 431 10.57 -10.45 -11.88
N TYR A 432 10.55 -9.48 -12.80
CA TYR A 432 10.78 -9.73 -14.22
C TYR A 432 12.14 -10.39 -14.48
N ASP A 433 13.22 -9.85 -13.90
CA ASP A 433 14.56 -10.39 -14.15
C ASP A 433 14.77 -11.80 -13.56
N GLN A 434 14.08 -12.15 -12.47
CA GLN A 434 14.20 -13.50 -11.90
C GLN A 434 13.66 -14.58 -12.86
N VAL A 435 12.65 -14.26 -13.68
CA VAL A 435 11.95 -15.23 -14.54
C VAL A 435 12.27 -15.01 -16.02
N LEU A 436 12.09 -13.80 -16.53
CA LEU A 436 12.19 -13.45 -17.94
C LEU A 436 13.42 -12.57 -18.29
N GLY A 437 14.37 -12.43 -17.36
CA GLY A 437 15.59 -11.63 -17.58
C GLY A 437 16.48 -12.13 -18.72
N ASP A 438 16.36 -13.39 -19.13
CA ASP A 438 17.07 -14.01 -20.25
C ASP A 438 16.28 -13.97 -21.57
N MET A 439 15.08 -13.35 -21.62
CA MET A 439 14.28 -13.24 -22.84
C MET A 439 14.93 -12.31 -23.87
N PRO A 440 15.18 -12.79 -25.09
CA PRO A 440 15.73 -11.95 -26.16
C PRO A 440 14.74 -10.88 -26.58
N GLY A 441 15.21 -9.67 -26.81
CA GLY A 441 14.40 -8.52 -27.25
C GLY A 441 13.71 -7.77 -26.12
N GLY A 442 13.66 -8.31 -24.90
CA GLY A 442 13.18 -7.63 -23.71
C GLY A 442 14.28 -6.82 -23.01
N ASN A 443 13.87 -5.94 -22.09
CA ASN A 443 14.79 -5.18 -21.24
C ASN A 443 15.14 -5.97 -19.96
N GLY A 444 15.68 -7.20 -20.12
CA GLY A 444 16.08 -8.08 -19.04
C GLY A 444 17.58 -8.04 -18.75
N ASP A 445 17.96 -8.46 -17.52
CA ASP A 445 19.35 -8.76 -17.16
C ASP A 445 19.47 -10.27 -16.87
N SER A 446 20.02 -11.00 -17.83
CA SER A 446 20.17 -12.45 -17.73
C SER A 446 21.09 -12.90 -16.58
N SER A 447 21.94 -12.02 -16.06
CA SER A 447 22.77 -12.31 -14.90
C SER A 447 21.96 -12.42 -13.60
N LEU A 448 20.79 -11.79 -13.56
CA LEU A 448 19.84 -11.82 -12.44
C LEU A 448 18.81 -12.95 -12.56
N THR A 449 18.71 -13.62 -13.71
CA THR A 449 17.72 -14.68 -13.95
C THR A 449 18.03 -15.90 -13.08
N LEU A 450 17.09 -16.24 -12.20
CA LEU A 450 17.12 -17.43 -11.35
C LEU A 450 16.41 -18.60 -12.01
N PHE A 451 15.26 -18.33 -12.58
CA PHE A 451 14.31 -19.31 -13.08
C PHE A 451 14.08 -19.11 -14.58
N GLY A 452 15.17 -19.12 -15.35
CA GLY A 452 15.12 -18.94 -16.80
C GLY A 452 14.45 -20.07 -17.55
N GLN A 453 14.52 -20.05 -18.88
CA GLN A 453 13.79 -20.93 -19.81
C GLN A 453 13.83 -22.44 -19.43
N LYS A 454 14.90 -22.91 -18.81
CA LYS A 454 15.01 -24.32 -18.39
C LYS A 454 14.01 -24.68 -17.29
N THR A 455 13.78 -23.75 -16.36
CA THR A 455 12.85 -23.92 -15.22
C THR A 455 11.43 -23.54 -15.61
N THR A 456 11.28 -22.49 -16.42
CA THR A 456 10.00 -21.89 -16.82
C THR A 456 9.77 -21.93 -18.34
N PRO A 457 9.74 -23.13 -18.97
CA PRO A 457 9.58 -23.24 -20.42
C PRO A 457 8.23 -22.71 -20.93
N ASN A 458 7.16 -22.79 -20.13
CA ASN A 458 5.85 -22.27 -20.51
C ASN A 458 5.80 -20.73 -20.41
N ALA A 459 6.32 -20.13 -19.35
CA ALA A 459 6.43 -18.67 -19.21
C ALA A 459 7.15 -18.04 -20.40
N HIS A 460 8.29 -18.65 -20.82
CA HIS A 460 9.06 -18.20 -21.98
C HIS A 460 8.34 -18.43 -23.31
N ALA A 461 7.67 -19.58 -23.47
CA ALA A 461 6.90 -19.88 -24.68
C ALA A 461 5.70 -18.95 -24.82
N LEU A 462 4.98 -18.65 -23.72
CA LEU A 462 3.86 -17.70 -23.70
C LEU A 462 4.32 -16.29 -24.05
N ALA A 463 5.40 -15.81 -23.42
CA ALA A 463 5.96 -14.48 -23.72
C ALA A 463 6.43 -14.36 -25.19
N ASN A 464 7.00 -15.44 -25.75
CA ASN A 464 7.45 -15.47 -27.13
C ASN A 464 6.31 -15.63 -28.15
N GLN A 465 5.29 -16.44 -27.85
CA GLN A 465 4.16 -16.68 -28.76
C GLN A 465 3.17 -15.52 -28.77
N PHE A 466 2.86 -14.92 -27.65
CA PHE A 466 1.93 -13.82 -27.50
C PHE A 466 2.66 -12.47 -27.46
N VAL A 467 2.65 -11.78 -26.32
CA VAL A 467 3.33 -10.50 -26.16
C VAL A 467 4.27 -10.56 -24.96
N LEU A 468 5.54 -10.20 -25.17
CA LEU A 468 6.49 -9.98 -24.08
C LEU A 468 6.27 -8.58 -23.52
N LEU A 469 5.96 -8.49 -22.24
CA LEU A 469 5.84 -7.25 -21.46
C LEU A 469 7.09 -7.13 -20.58
N ASP A 470 8.00 -6.23 -20.92
CA ASP A 470 9.27 -6.05 -20.20
C ASP A 470 9.27 -4.81 -19.30
N ASN A 471 8.11 -4.17 -19.16
CA ASN A 471 7.93 -2.94 -18.42
C ASN A 471 6.61 -2.93 -17.66
N PHE A 472 6.31 -4.05 -16.99
CA PHE A 472 5.15 -4.20 -16.13
C PHE A 472 5.55 -4.04 -14.66
N TYR A 473 4.72 -3.34 -13.88
CA TYR A 473 4.97 -3.04 -12.46
C TYR A 473 3.78 -3.43 -11.63
N VAL A 474 4.01 -4.08 -10.50
CA VAL A 474 2.99 -4.28 -9.47
C VAL A 474 2.78 -2.99 -8.69
N ASP A 475 1.55 -2.72 -8.26
CA ASP A 475 1.20 -1.53 -7.48
C ASP A 475 1.48 -1.72 -5.98
N ALA A 476 1.67 -2.95 -5.56
CA ALA A 476 1.88 -3.40 -4.19
C ALA A 476 3.36 -3.49 -3.78
N GLN A 477 3.61 -3.75 -2.50
CA GLN A 477 4.95 -3.89 -1.91
C GLN A 477 5.19 -5.27 -1.29
N VAL A 478 4.13 -5.93 -0.83
CA VAL A 478 4.11 -7.26 -0.20
C VAL A 478 2.76 -7.90 -0.50
N SER A 479 2.60 -9.21 -0.31
CA SER A 479 1.35 -9.88 -0.67
C SER A 479 0.14 -9.40 0.12
N VAL A 480 0.29 -8.96 1.38
CA VAL A 480 -0.83 -8.39 2.17
C VAL A 480 -1.49 -7.20 1.46
N ASP A 481 -0.73 -6.27 0.88
CA ASP A 481 -1.32 -5.22 0.07
C ASP A 481 -1.49 -5.64 -1.40
N GLY A 482 -0.74 -6.64 -1.88
CA GLY A 482 -0.78 -7.18 -3.23
C GLY A 482 -2.12 -7.75 -3.63
N HIS A 483 -2.66 -8.64 -2.82
CA HIS A 483 -4.01 -9.18 -3.03
C HIS A 483 -5.09 -8.10 -3.02
N CYS A 484 -4.97 -7.11 -2.10
CA CYS A 484 -5.90 -5.97 -2.08
C CYS A 484 -5.80 -5.12 -3.36
N TRP A 485 -4.57 -4.77 -3.79
CA TRP A 485 -4.34 -4.04 -5.04
C TRP A 485 -4.85 -4.81 -6.26
N SER A 486 -4.64 -6.12 -6.29
CA SER A 486 -5.07 -6.98 -7.39
C SER A 486 -6.58 -7.14 -7.50
N MET A 487 -7.32 -7.05 -6.38
CA MET A 487 -8.77 -7.31 -6.37
C MET A 487 -9.62 -6.05 -6.15
N ALA A 488 -9.03 -4.90 -5.75
CA ALA A 488 -9.78 -3.67 -5.51
C ALA A 488 -9.16 -2.42 -6.16
N GLY A 489 -7.96 -2.52 -6.76
CA GLY A 489 -7.22 -1.38 -7.29
C GLY A 489 -6.70 -0.43 -6.23
N TYR A 490 -6.67 -0.82 -4.95
CA TYR A 490 -6.00 -0.12 -3.84
C TYR A 490 -6.00 -0.97 -2.56
N ALA A 491 -5.14 -0.64 -1.60
CA ALA A 491 -5.17 -1.20 -0.26
C ALA A 491 -5.75 -0.18 0.74
N THR A 492 -6.46 -0.66 1.78
CA THR A 492 -7.02 0.22 2.81
C THR A 492 -5.93 0.86 3.66
N ASP A 493 -6.24 1.98 4.30
CA ASP A 493 -5.34 2.65 5.26
C ASP A 493 -4.87 1.70 6.38
N PHE A 494 -5.72 0.77 6.79
CA PHE A 494 -5.38 -0.26 7.77
C PHE A 494 -4.30 -1.20 7.24
N VAL A 495 -4.49 -1.78 6.08
CA VAL A 495 -3.54 -2.69 5.45
C VAL A 495 -2.20 -1.98 5.25
N GLU A 496 -2.19 -0.80 4.62
CA GLU A 496 -0.98 -0.02 4.35
C GLU A 496 -0.16 0.34 5.59
N LYS A 497 -0.78 0.53 6.75
CA LYS A 497 -0.07 0.85 7.99
C LYS A 497 0.37 -0.36 8.81
N ASN A 498 -0.39 -1.47 8.77
CA ASN A 498 -0.16 -2.62 9.65
C ASN A 498 0.83 -3.64 9.09
N TRP A 499 0.85 -3.93 7.79
CA TRP A 499 1.69 -4.98 7.24
C TRP A 499 3.18 -4.82 7.64
N ARG A 500 3.65 -3.58 7.81
CA ARG A 500 5.04 -3.29 8.20
C ARG A 500 5.41 -3.84 9.58
N SER A 501 4.45 -3.91 10.49
CA SER A 501 4.68 -4.49 11.82
C SER A 501 4.77 -6.00 11.76
N ASP A 502 3.92 -6.64 11.00
CA ASP A 502 3.91 -8.09 10.82
C ASP A 502 5.17 -8.57 10.09
N TYR A 503 5.48 -7.98 8.95
CA TYR A 503 6.67 -8.31 8.14
C TYR A 503 8.03 -7.94 8.75
N SER A 504 8.05 -7.35 9.93
CA SER A 504 9.26 -7.05 10.69
C SER A 504 9.34 -7.77 12.05
N ASP A 505 8.60 -8.87 12.23
CA ASP A 505 8.53 -9.67 13.44
C ASP A 505 8.14 -8.86 14.71
N ARG A 506 7.42 -7.74 14.51
CA ARG A 506 6.94 -6.90 15.62
C ARG A 506 5.54 -7.29 16.08
N GLY A 507 4.92 -8.27 15.40
CA GLY A 507 3.57 -8.71 15.65
C GLY A 507 2.51 -7.71 15.17
N GLY A 508 1.27 -8.11 15.25
CA GLY A 508 0.10 -7.39 14.79
C GLY A 508 -0.93 -8.39 14.29
N SER A 509 -2.19 -7.96 14.19
CA SER A 509 -3.19 -8.74 13.46
C SER A 509 -2.98 -8.48 11.98
N ASP A 510 -2.67 -9.53 11.26
CA ASP A 510 -2.68 -9.59 9.81
C ASP A 510 -4.12 -9.84 9.35
N ASP A 511 -4.86 -8.79 9.10
CA ASP A 511 -6.25 -8.88 8.67
C ASP A 511 -6.36 -8.70 7.13
N TYR A 512 -5.42 -9.28 6.37
CA TYR A 512 -5.54 -9.34 4.91
C TYR A 512 -6.38 -10.56 4.50
N GLU A 513 -6.64 -10.72 3.22
CA GLU A 513 -7.47 -11.80 2.66
C GLU A 513 -8.85 -11.89 3.35
N SER A 514 -9.44 -10.74 3.65
CA SER A 514 -10.73 -10.65 4.35
C SER A 514 -10.79 -11.25 5.76
N ALA A 515 -9.64 -11.43 6.43
CA ALA A 515 -9.58 -11.98 7.79
C ALA A 515 -10.39 -11.15 8.80
N GLY A 516 -10.46 -9.82 8.62
CA GLY A 516 -11.25 -8.92 9.45
C GLY A 516 -11.93 -7.80 8.66
N PRO A 517 -13.10 -7.32 9.13
CA PRO A 517 -13.86 -6.26 8.45
C PRO A 517 -13.06 -4.96 8.24
N ILE A 518 -12.09 -4.68 9.12
CA ILE A 518 -11.25 -3.49 9.06
C ILE A 518 -10.29 -3.48 7.85
N ALA A 519 -9.87 -4.64 7.37
CA ALA A 519 -9.01 -4.73 6.19
C ALA A 519 -9.78 -4.57 4.88
N ASN A 520 -11.10 -4.80 4.91
CA ASN A 520 -11.92 -4.82 3.69
C ASN A 520 -12.20 -3.43 3.16
N THR A 521 -12.22 -3.31 1.84
CA THR A 521 -12.64 -2.09 1.17
C THR A 521 -14.14 -1.83 1.33
N PRO A 522 -14.58 -0.60 1.63
CA PRO A 522 -16.00 -0.30 1.87
C PRO A 522 -16.87 -0.48 0.63
N LYS A 523 -16.28 -0.49 -0.56
CA LYS A 523 -17.00 -0.70 -1.83
C LYS A 523 -16.92 -2.14 -2.31
N GLY A 524 -16.24 -3.00 -1.57
CA GLY A 524 -15.99 -4.39 -1.95
C GLY A 524 -14.89 -4.54 -3.00
N TYR A 525 -14.69 -5.75 -3.42
CA TYR A 525 -13.67 -6.18 -4.37
C TYR A 525 -14.29 -6.36 -5.77
N ILE A 526 -13.52 -6.77 -6.76
CA ILE A 526 -13.96 -6.93 -8.15
C ILE A 526 -15.21 -7.81 -8.27
N TRP A 527 -15.38 -8.81 -7.42
CA TRP A 527 -16.57 -9.67 -7.38
C TRP A 527 -17.83 -8.91 -6.97
N ASP A 528 -17.74 -7.93 -6.07
CA ASP A 528 -18.85 -7.06 -5.70
C ASP A 528 -19.25 -6.16 -6.87
N TYR A 529 -18.27 -5.68 -7.65
CA TYR A 529 -18.53 -4.91 -8.86
C TYR A 529 -19.17 -5.78 -9.93
N CYS A 530 -18.69 -7.01 -10.14
CA CYS A 530 -19.33 -7.98 -11.01
C CYS A 530 -20.79 -8.20 -10.61
N LYS A 531 -21.07 -8.45 -9.33
CA LYS A 531 -22.44 -8.66 -8.82
C LYS A 531 -23.34 -7.47 -9.07
N ARG A 532 -22.87 -6.23 -8.82
CA ARG A 532 -23.63 -4.99 -9.06
C ARG A 532 -23.96 -4.74 -10.52
N GLU A 533 -23.05 -5.10 -11.40
CA GLU A 533 -23.20 -4.88 -12.85
C GLU A 533 -23.79 -6.10 -13.58
N GLY A 534 -24.15 -7.16 -12.85
CA GLY A 534 -24.75 -8.36 -13.45
C GLY A 534 -23.78 -9.21 -14.26
N VAL A 535 -22.47 -9.05 -14.05
CA VAL A 535 -21.42 -9.89 -14.64
C VAL A 535 -21.28 -11.15 -13.79
N SER A 536 -21.43 -12.33 -14.40
CA SER A 536 -21.23 -13.59 -13.70
C SER A 536 -19.75 -13.82 -13.40
N PHE A 537 -19.44 -14.31 -12.19
CA PHE A 537 -18.07 -14.57 -11.77
C PHE A 537 -17.93 -15.89 -11.03
N ARG A 538 -16.67 -16.38 -10.93
CA ARG A 538 -16.29 -17.53 -10.15
C ARG A 538 -14.88 -17.39 -9.62
N ASP A 539 -14.69 -17.78 -8.38
CA ASP A 539 -13.40 -17.75 -7.71
C ASP A 539 -12.82 -19.15 -7.51
N TYR A 540 -11.51 -19.24 -7.63
CA TYR A 540 -10.71 -20.44 -7.43
C TYR A 540 -9.54 -20.10 -6.49
N GLY A 541 -9.86 -20.01 -5.20
CA GLY A 541 -8.89 -19.96 -4.10
C GLY A 541 -8.41 -18.58 -3.65
N GLU A 542 -8.79 -17.50 -4.32
CA GLU A 542 -8.44 -16.14 -3.90
C GLU A 542 -9.29 -15.70 -2.70
N PHE A 543 -8.71 -15.04 -1.70
CA PHE A 543 -9.38 -14.63 -0.45
C PHE A 543 -10.09 -15.77 0.30
N MET A 544 -9.57 -16.99 0.19
CA MET A 544 -10.10 -18.17 0.83
C MET A 544 -9.22 -18.61 2.00
N ASP A 545 -9.81 -18.72 3.20
CA ASP A 545 -9.13 -19.25 4.39
C ASP A 545 -9.45 -20.74 4.53
N HIS A 546 -8.48 -21.59 4.22
CA HIS A 546 -8.57 -23.07 4.22
C HIS A 546 -9.69 -23.60 3.31
N VAL A 547 -10.95 -23.49 3.72
CA VAL A 547 -12.11 -24.06 2.99
C VAL A 547 -13.31 -23.12 2.95
N VAL A 548 -13.19 -21.90 3.47
CA VAL A 548 -14.33 -20.97 3.61
C VAL A 548 -13.95 -19.57 3.19
N HIS A 549 -14.74 -18.99 2.29
CA HIS A 549 -14.66 -17.56 2.01
C HIS A 549 -15.27 -16.73 3.14
N LYS A 550 -14.54 -15.73 3.62
CA LYS A 550 -15.03 -14.76 4.61
C LYS A 550 -15.80 -13.60 3.97
N LEU A 551 -15.52 -13.29 2.70
CA LEU A 551 -16.23 -12.26 1.95
C LEU A 551 -17.66 -12.69 1.62
N PRO A 552 -18.69 -11.88 2.00
CA PRO A 552 -20.10 -12.25 1.75
C PRO A 552 -20.43 -12.50 0.28
N VAL A 553 -19.76 -11.83 -0.65
CA VAL A 553 -19.99 -11.97 -2.09
C VAL A 553 -19.53 -13.34 -2.63
N LEU A 554 -18.56 -13.98 -1.96
CA LEU A 554 -18.00 -15.29 -2.30
C LEU A 554 -18.58 -16.44 -1.47
N GLN A 555 -19.52 -16.20 -0.56
CA GLN A 555 -20.12 -17.27 0.25
C GLN A 555 -21.16 -18.10 -0.51
N ASP A 556 -21.67 -17.61 -1.66
CA ASP A 556 -22.55 -18.39 -2.52
C ASP A 556 -21.70 -19.42 -3.31
N THR A 557 -22.02 -20.70 -3.14
CA THR A 557 -21.33 -21.82 -3.76
C THR A 557 -21.36 -21.81 -5.30
N ASN A 558 -22.24 -21.02 -5.92
CA ASN A 558 -22.20 -20.76 -7.36
C ASN A 558 -21.06 -19.82 -7.77
N ASN A 559 -20.50 -19.07 -6.83
CA ASN A 559 -19.49 -18.04 -7.08
C ASN A 559 -18.05 -18.49 -6.81
N TYR A 560 -17.84 -19.70 -6.27
CA TYR A 560 -16.51 -20.26 -6.07
C TYR A 560 -16.48 -21.78 -6.26
N CYS A 561 -15.30 -22.34 -6.49
CA CYS A 561 -15.09 -23.78 -6.58
C CYS A 561 -14.73 -24.33 -5.20
N GLN A 562 -15.65 -25.08 -4.57
CA GLN A 562 -15.47 -25.63 -3.21
C GLN A 562 -14.32 -26.64 -3.10
N GLN A 563 -13.95 -27.30 -4.20
CA GLN A 563 -12.87 -28.28 -4.23
C GLN A 563 -11.50 -27.63 -4.45
N TYR A 564 -11.46 -26.37 -4.86
CA TYR A 564 -10.20 -25.67 -5.10
C TYR A 564 -9.53 -25.32 -3.77
N PRO A 565 -8.27 -25.76 -3.55
CA PRO A 565 -7.61 -25.51 -2.28
C PRO A 565 -7.16 -24.07 -2.15
N ALA A 566 -7.33 -23.51 -0.95
CA ALA A 566 -6.72 -22.25 -0.54
C ALA A 566 -5.18 -22.34 -0.49
N TRP A 567 -4.56 -21.29 0.08
CA TRP A 567 -3.12 -21.31 0.36
C TRP A 567 -2.71 -22.53 1.17
N ASP A 568 -1.89 -23.36 0.57
CA ASP A 568 -1.14 -24.46 1.22
C ASP A 568 0.01 -24.84 0.27
N ALA A 569 1.22 -24.45 0.63
CA ALA A 569 2.41 -24.75 -0.20
C ALA A 569 2.76 -26.25 -0.28
N ALA A 570 2.11 -27.11 0.51
CA ALA A 570 2.24 -28.55 0.35
C ALA A 570 1.40 -29.10 -0.83
N ILE A 571 0.46 -28.31 -1.35
CA ILE A 571 -0.40 -28.65 -2.49
C ILE A 571 0.21 -28.07 -3.76
N GLU A 572 0.52 -28.93 -4.72
CA GLU A 572 1.11 -28.53 -6.00
C GLU A 572 0.11 -27.74 -6.86
N ASP A 573 0.57 -26.74 -7.61
CA ASP A 573 -0.27 -25.94 -8.51
C ASP A 573 -0.83 -26.74 -9.68
N VAL A 574 -0.10 -27.75 -10.15
CA VAL A 574 -0.64 -28.71 -11.12
C VAL A 574 -1.86 -29.46 -10.58
N TYR A 575 -1.98 -29.67 -9.25
CA TYR A 575 -3.21 -30.20 -8.66
C TYR A 575 -4.34 -29.16 -8.65
N ARG A 576 -4.04 -27.91 -8.29
CA ARG A 576 -5.00 -26.80 -8.35
C ARG A 576 -5.55 -26.62 -9.77
N GLU A 577 -4.68 -26.67 -10.75
CA GLU A 577 -5.05 -26.57 -12.16
C GLU A 577 -5.99 -27.70 -12.59
N LYS A 578 -5.76 -28.98 -12.17
CA LYS A 578 -6.66 -30.07 -12.45
C LYS A 578 -8.05 -29.91 -11.84
N VAL A 579 -8.12 -29.34 -10.64
CA VAL A 579 -9.41 -29.00 -10.02
C VAL A 579 -10.14 -27.93 -10.84
N PHE A 580 -9.41 -26.92 -11.31
CA PHE A 580 -9.97 -25.91 -12.22
C PHE A 580 -10.45 -26.53 -13.53
N GLU A 581 -9.62 -27.35 -14.20
CA GLU A 581 -9.92 -28.02 -15.45
C GLU A 581 -11.24 -28.81 -15.34
N HIS A 582 -11.39 -29.60 -14.28
CA HIS A 582 -12.60 -30.41 -14.04
C HIS A 582 -13.86 -29.54 -13.84
N ASP A 583 -13.77 -28.44 -13.05
CA ASP A 583 -14.89 -27.55 -12.83
C ASP A 583 -15.23 -26.74 -14.09
N PHE A 584 -14.20 -26.25 -14.81
CA PHE A 584 -14.34 -25.54 -16.07
C PHE A 584 -15.05 -26.37 -17.13
N ASP A 585 -14.63 -27.65 -17.32
CA ASP A 585 -15.26 -28.58 -18.29
C ASP A 585 -16.72 -28.84 -17.94
N SER A 586 -17.01 -29.02 -16.64
CA SER A 586 -18.38 -29.19 -16.16
C SER A 586 -19.27 -28.01 -16.50
N LEU A 587 -18.75 -26.79 -16.29
CA LEU A 587 -19.45 -25.55 -16.63
C LEU A 587 -19.54 -25.32 -18.16
N LEU A 588 -18.49 -25.65 -18.89
CA LEU A 588 -18.45 -25.55 -20.36
C LEU A 588 -19.50 -26.45 -21.02
N ALA A 589 -19.63 -27.67 -20.55
CA ALA A 589 -20.60 -28.65 -21.05
C ALA A 589 -22.06 -28.19 -20.94
N ILE A 590 -22.38 -27.37 -19.96
CA ILE A 590 -23.72 -26.78 -19.75
C ILE A 590 -23.83 -25.33 -20.15
N HIS A 591 -22.83 -24.79 -20.85
CA HIS A 591 -22.75 -23.37 -21.29
C HIS A 591 -22.85 -22.37 -20.12
N ALA A 592 -22.27 -22.66 -18.97
CA ALA A 592 -22.37 -21.91 -17.74
C ALA A 592 -21.02 -21.32 -17.27
N VAL A 593 -19.98 -21.34 -18.10
CA VAL A 593 -18.69 -20.69 -17.78
C VAL A 593 -18.94 -19.20 -17.44
N ARG A 594 -18.34 -18.74 -16.35
CA ARG A 594 -18.55 -17.37 -15.88
C ARG A 594 -17.77 -16.37 -16.73
N HIS A 595 -18.25 -15.13 -16.79
CA HIS A 595 -17.60 -14.08 -17.57
C HIS A 595 -16.30 -13.58 -16.93
N PHE A 596 -16.21 -13.63 -15.60
CA PHE A 596 -15.01 -13.25 -14.84
C PHE A 596 -14.61 -14.38 -13.89
N ASN A 597 -13.40 -14.93 -14.05
CA ASN A 597 -12.88 -16.03 -13.27
C ASN A 597 -11.54 -15.61 -12.64
N THR A 598 -11.44 -15.66 -11.32
CA THR A 598 -10.19 -15.44 -10.57
C THR A 598 -9.58 -16.75 -10.14
N LEU A 599 -8.28 -16.91 -10.31
CA LEU A 599 -7.55 -18.15 -9.96
C LEU A 599 -6.28 -17.80 -9.19
N TYR A 600 -6.00 -18.54 -8.15
CA TYR A 600 -4.81 -18.40 -7.33
C TYR A 600 -3.86 -19.59 -7.52
N LEU A 601 -2.65 -19.35 -8.02
CA LEU A 601 -1.60 -20.33 -8.23
C LEU A 601 -0.33 -19.90 -7.46
N PRO A 602 -0.26 -20.17 -6.13
CA PRO A 602 0.71 -19.55 -5.24
C PRO A 602 2.08 -20.22 -5.15
N ASN A 603 2.30 -21.40 -5.79
CA ASN A 603 3.48 -22.21 -5.47
C ASN A 603 4.82 -21.60 -5.91
N ASP A 604 4.80 -20.60 -6.78
CA ASP A 604 6.03 -19.89 -7.10
C ASP A 604 6.56 -19.01 -5.93
N HIS A 605 5.76 -18.77 -4.88
CA HIS A 605 6.27 -18.28 -3.60
C HIS A 605 7.43 -19.13 -3.07
N THR A 606 7.34 -20.43 -3.21
CA THR A 606 8.26 -21.45 -2.70
C THR A 606 8.29 -21.53 -1.16
N LEU A 607 8.90 -22.56 -0.61
CA LEU A 607 9.23 -22.65 0.82
C LEU A 607 10.73 -22.45 1.08
N GLY A 608 11.45 -21.94 0.10
CA GLY A 608 12.90 -21.87 0.18
C GLY A 608 13.52 -23.28 0.32
N LEU A 609 14.52 -23.43 1.20
CA LEU A 609 15.19 -24.71 1.47
C LEU A 609 14.66 -25.33 2.76
N VAL A 610 13.41 -25.77 2.77
CA VAL A 610 12.82 -26.55 3.86
C VAL A 610 13.01 -28.03 3.55
N LYS A 611 13.60 -28.78 4.49
CA LYS A 611 13.84 -30.22 4.31
C LYS A 611 12.55 -30.97 3.98
N ASP A 612 12.65 -31.88 3.02
CA ASP A 612 11.57 -32.72 2.52
C ASP A 612 10.46 -31.96 1.74
N SER A 613 10.52 -30.60 1.63
CA SER A 613 9.70 -29.84 0.68
C SER A 613 10.28 -29.92 -0.74
N LEU A 614 9.52 -29.51 -1.75
CA LEU A 614 10.07 -29.30 -3.10
C LEU A 614 11.25 -28.31 -3.05
N THR A 615 12.22 -28.47 -3.93
CA THR A 615 13.24 -27.44 -4.12
C THR A 615 12.59 -26.18 -4.73
N PRO A 616 13.16 -24.98 -4.54
CA PRO A 616 12.66 -23.78 -5.19
C PRO A 616 12.50 -23.90 -6.70
N THR A 617 13.45 -24.57 -7.37
CA THR A 617 13.34 -24.86 -8.80
C THR A 617 12.17 -25.77 -9.13
N ALA A 618 11.88 -26.77 -8.29
CA ALA A 618 10.75 -27.68 -8.50
C ALA A 618 9.39 -26.98 -8.25
N PHE A 619 9.30 -26.11 -7.24
CA PHE A 619 8.12 -25.28 -6.99
C PHE A 619 7.79 -24.36 -8.18
N ILE A 620 8.78 -23.63 -8.68
CA ILE A 620 8.62 -22.73 -9.83
C ILE A 620 8.24 -23.53 -11.10
N ALA A 621 8.86 -24.69 -11.31
CA ALA A 621 8.55 -25.51 -12.48
C ALA A 621 7.15 -26.16 -12.40
N ASP A 622 6.66 -26.48 -11.20
CA ASP A 622 5.29 -26.92 -10.97
C ASP A 622 4.28 -25.82 -11.30
N ASN A 623 4.51 -24.60 -10.80
CA ASN A 623 3.69 -23.44 -11.12
C ASN A 623 3.70 -23.12 -12.63
N ASP A 624 4.88 -23.10 -13.27
CA ASP A 624 5.02 -22.88 -14.73
C ASP A 624 4.23 -23.93 -15.53
N GLN A 625 4.26 -25.18 -15.08
CA GLN A 625 3.50 -26.26 -15.70
C GLN A 625 2.00 -26.08 -15.50
N ALA A 626 1.55 -25.63 -14.33
CA ALA A 626 0.14 -25.37 -14.05
C ALA A 626 -0.39 -24.24 -14.96
N VAL A 627 0.33 -23.11 -15.06
CA VAL A 627 -0.01 -22.00 -15.97
C VAL A 627 -0.04 -22.49 -17.42
N GLY A 628 0.98 -23.26 -17.85
CA GLY A 628 1.02 -23.81 -19.21
C GLY A 628 -0.17 -24.70 -19.53
N ARG A 629 -0.57 -25.60 -18.61
CA ARG A 629 -1.74 -26.49 -18.74
C ARG A 629 -3.04 -25.70 -18.83
N LEU A 630 -3.24 -24.74 -17.95
CA LEU A 630 -4.41 -23.84 -17.93
C LEU A 630 -4.58 -23.13 -19.28
N VAL A 631 -3.52 -22.55 -19.82
CA VAL A 631 -3.56 -21.87 -21.12
C VAL A 631 -3.78 -22.85 -22.27
N ASP A 632 -3.12 -24.01 -22.27
CA ASP A 632 -3.35 -25.08 -23.25
C ASP A 632 -4.81 -25.50 -23.26
N HIS A 633 -5.38 -25.79 -22.09
CA HIS A 633 -6.77 -26.26 -21.95
C HIS A 633 -7.77 -25.21 -22.42
N ILE A 634 -7.69 -23.95 -21.94
CA ILE A 634 -8.60 -22.89 -22.35
C ILE A 634 -8.46 -22.59 -23.85
N SER A 635 -7.24 -22.58 -24.40
CA SER A 635 -7.02 -22.24 -25.81
C SER A 635 -7.52 -23.30 -26.80
N HIS A 636 -7.73 -24.53 -26.34
CA HIS A 636 -8.36 -25.60 -27.13
C HIS A 636 -9.88 -25.70 -26.91
N SER A 637 -10.46 -24.89 -26.01
CA SER A 637 -11.88 -24.92 -25.71
C SER A 637 -12.73 -24.19 -26.76
N ALA A 638 -14.04 -24.47 -26.76
CA ALA A 638 -15.01 -23.83 -27.66
C ALA A 638 -15.17 -22.31 -27.43
N ILE A 639 -14.74 -21.80 -26.28
CA ILE A 639 -14.84 -20.37 -25.94
C ILE A 639 -13.53 -19.59 -26.19
N TRP A 640 -12.48 -20.25 -26.69
CA TRP A 640 -11.20 -19.61 -26.96
C TRP A 640 -11.31 -18.31 -27.74
N GLY A 641 -12.08 -18.30 -28.82
CA GLY A 641 -12.30 -17.12 -29.67
C GLY A 641 -12.94 -15.91 -28.98
N GLN A 642 -13.36 -16.06 -27.72
CA GLN A 642 -13.98 -15.02 -26.91
C GLN A 642 -13.30 -14.86 -25.52
N SER A 643 -12.09 -15.40 -25.35
CA SER A 643 -11.41 -15.45 -24.06
C SER A 643 -10.16 -14.58 -24.02
N ALA A 644 -9.85 -14.05 -22.82
CA ALA A 644 -8.55 -13.48 -22.50
C ALA A 644 -8.10 -13.98 -21.12
N ILE A 645 -6.82 -14.31 -21.00
CA ILE A 645 -6.18 -14.80 -19.79
C ILE A 645 -5.13 -13.74 -19.40
N PHE A 646 -5.18 -13.28 -18.16
CA PHE A 646 -4.21 -12.41 -17.54
C PHE A 646 -3.52 -13.17 -16.43
N VAL A 647 -2.21 -13.30 -16.49
CA VAL A 647 -1.41 -13.99 -15.46
C VAL A 647 -0.40 -12.99 -14.93
N MET A 648 -0.39 -12.71 -13.65
CA MET A 648 0.57 -11.79 -13.02
C MET A 648 0.79 -12.11 -11.55
N GLU A 649 1.85 -11.55 -11.00
CA GLU A 649 2.15 -11.62 -9.57
C GLU A 649 1.31 -10.60 -8.79
N ASP A 650 1.02 -10.87 -7.54
CA ASP A 650 0.38 -9.96 -6.59
C ASP A 650 1.33 -8.82 -6.19
N ASP A 651 2.59 -9.17 -5.89
CA ASP A 651 3.70 -8.26 -5.68
C ASP A 651 4.99 -8.80 -6.34
N ALA A 652 6.09 -8.07 -6.25
CA ALA A 652 7.37 -8.48 -6.84
C ALA A 652 8.30 -9.18 -5.83
N GLY A 653 7.90 -9.28 -4.57
CA GLY A 653 8.77 -9.68 -3.46
C GLY A 653 10.02 -8.79 -3.38
N ASN A 654 11.06 -9.29 -2.75
CA ASN A 654 12.39 -8.66 -2.77
C ASN A 654 13.33 -9.27 -3.80
N GLY A 655 12.76 -9.76 -4.88
CA GLY A 655 13.53 -10.30 -5.99
C GLY A 655 14.47 -9.25 -6.57
N CYS A 656 15.55 -9.73 -7.16
CA CYS A 656 16.46 -8.86 -7.88
C CYS A 656 15.83 -8.41 -9.20
N ASP A 657 15.90 -7.10 -9.43
CA ASP A 657 15.54 -6.49 -10.72
C ASP A 657 16.42 -5.28 -10.97
N HIS A 658 16.97 -5.17 -12.20
CA HIS A 658 17.92 -4.11 -12.50
C HIS A 658 17.27 -2.77 -12.80
N VAL A 659 15.93 -2.72 -12.94
CA VAL A 659 15.17 -1.51 -13.27
C VAL A 659 14.49 -0.93 -12.05
N ASP A 660 13.63 -1.70 -11.39
CA ASP A 660 12.91 -1.28 -10.19
C ASP A 660 12.43 -2.51 -9.42
N ALA A 661 12.31 -2.39 -8.11
CA ALA A 661 11.85 -3.46 -7.25
C ALA A 661 10.38 -3.84 -7.45
N HIS A 662 9.57 -2.97 -8.02
CA HIS A 662 8.18 -3.27 -8.34
C HIS A 662 8.00 -3.87 -9.74
N ARG A 663 9.10 -4.01 -10.54
CA ARG A 663 8.98 -4.59 -11.86
C ARG A 663 8.81 -6.11 -11.77
N SER A 664 7.72 -6.59 -12.33
CA SER A 664 7.31 -7.98 -12.26
C SER A 664 6.91 -8.53 -13.63
N VAL A 665 6.49 -9.79 -13.65
CA VAL A 665 6.03 -10.47 -14.86
C VAL A 665 4.53 -10.30 -15.05
N CYS A 666 4.10 -10.23 -16.31
CA CYS A 666 2.70 -10.28 -16.68
C CYS A 666 2.57 -10.91 -18.06
N TRP A 667 1.66 -11.87 -18.20
CA TRP A 667 1.29 -12.46 -19.47
C TRP A 667 -0.15 -12.09 -19.80
N VAL A 668 -0.37 -11.61 -21.01
CA VAL A 668 -1.70 -11.34 -21.55
C VAL A 668 -1.89 -12.23 -22.77
N ILE A 669 -2.85 -13.14 -22.70
CA ILE A 669 -3.00 -14.25 -23.60
C ILE A 669 -4.43 -14.25 -24.17
N SER A 670 -4.59 -14.13 -25.46
CA SER A 670 -5.89 -14.06 -26.14
C SER A 670 -5.70 -14.26 -27.64
N PRO A 671 -6.69 -14.72 -28.40
CA PRO A 671 -6.66 -14.66 -29.85
C PRO A 671 -6.42 -13.24 -30.40
N TYR A 672 -6.78 -12.23 -29.63
CA TYR A 672 -6.67 -10.81 -30.03
C TYR A 672 -5.33 -10.15 -29.66
N ILE A 673 -4.36 -10.88 -29.16
CA ILE A 673 -3.03 -10.33 -28.85
C ILE A 673 -2.20 -10.17 -30.13
N LYS A 674 -1.35 -9.15 -30.14
CA LYS A 674 -0.29 -8.99 -31.15
C LYS A 674 0.78 -10.06 -30.95
N MET A 675 0.65 -11.15 -31.69
CA MET A 675 1.54 -12.29 -31.59
C MET A 675 3.01 -11.93 -31.86
N HIS A 676 3.93 -12.61 -31.17
CA HIS A 676 5.39 -12.47 -31.36
C HIS A 676 5.91 -11.03 -31.25
N SER A 677 5.33 -10.25 -30.37
CA SER A 677 5.68 -8.84 -30.19
C SER A 677 6.30 -8.56 -28.80
N VAL A 678 7.07 -7.47 -28.74
CA VAL A 678 7.57 -6.92 -27.47
C VAL A 678 6.87 -5.58 -27.26
N ASN A 679 6.37 -5.34 -26.06
CA ASN A 679 5.72 -4.09 -25.68
C ASN A 679 6.42 -3.47 -24.47
N HIS A 680 7.06 -2.33 -24.71
CA HIS A 680 7.82 -1.57 -23.70
C HIS A 680 6.98 -0.51 -22.96
N THR A 681 5.64 -0.47 -23.20
CA THR A 681 4.77 0.48 -22.50
C THR A 681 4.77 0.15 -21.01
N PRO A 682 4.96 1.15 -20.12
CA PRO A 682 4.86 0.90 -18.68
C PRO A 682 3.38 0.65 -18.32
N TYR A 683 3.10 -0.58 -17.98
CA TYR A 683 1.81 -1.04 -17.45
C TYR A 683 1.93 -1.44 -16.00
N THR A 684 0.80 -1.46 -15.30
CA THR A 684 0.73 -1.82 -13.87
C THR A 684 -0.39 -2.82 -13.61
N THR A 685 -0.47 -3.33 -12.38
CA THR A 685 -1.63 -4.09 -11.89
C THR A 685 -2.94 -3.36 -12.22
N SER A 686 -3.00 -2.05 -11.93
CA SER A 686 -4.15 -1.20 -12.26
C SER A 686 -4.43 -1.12 -13.77
N SER A 687 -3.41 -1.20 -14.62
CA SER A 687 -3.60 -1.26 -16.09
C SER A 687 -4.28 -2.54 -16.54
N ALA A 688 -3.90 -3.67 -15.96
CA ALA A 688 -4.55 -4.96 -16.21
C ALA A 688 -5.99 -4.95 -15.71
N LEU A 689 -6.25 -4.48 -14.49
CA LEU A 689 -7.60 -4.31 -13.94
C LEU A 689 -8.46 -3.45 -14.86
N ARG A 690 -7.96 -2.25 -15.26
CA ARG A 690 -8.72 -1.37 -16.14
C ARG A 690 -9.05 -2.03 -17.49
N THR A 691 -8.15 -2.85 -18.00
CA THR A 691 -8.38 -3.59 -19.25
C THR A 691 -9.49 -4.61 -19.09
N MET A 692 -9.46 -5.40 -18.03
CA MET A 692 -10.48 -6.40 -17.72
C MET A 692 -11.85 -5.77 -17.46
N GLU A 693 -11.90 -4.70 -16.67
CA GLU A 693 -13.13 -3.92 -16.40
C GLU A 693 -13.81 -3.44 -17.69
N LEU A 694 -13.03 -2.83 -18.59
CA LEU A 694 -13.57 -2.35 -19.86
C LEU A 694 -14.10 -3.48 -20.75
N ILE A 695 -13.42 -4.62 -20.77
CA ILE A 695 -13.85 -5.81 -21.52
C ILE A 695 -15.22 -6.30 -21.04
N VAL A 696 -15.38 -6.49 -19.73
CA VAL A 696 -16.61 -7.05 -19.16
C VAL A 696 -17.66 -6.01 -18.76
N GLY A 697 -17.36 -4.71 -18.95
CA GLY A 697 -18.31 -3.61 -18.75
C GLY A 697 -18.41 -3.10 -17.32
N LEU A 698 -17.40 -3.31 -16.48
CA LEU A 698 -17.34 -2.79 -15.11
C LEU A 698 -16.92 -1.31 -15.06
N PRO A 699 -17.38 -0.56 -14.05
CA PRO A 699 -16.78 0.73 -13.73
C PRO A 699 -15.44 0.51 -13.02
N PRO A 700 -14.55 1.53 -12.96
CA PRO A 700 -13.35 1.43 -12.15
C PRO A 700 -13.69 1.35 -10.66
N MET A 701 -12.89 0.60 -9.91
CA MET A 701 -13.04 0.38 -8.48
C MET A 701 -12.45 1.52 -7.65
N SER A 702 -11.37 2.10 -8.12
CA SER A 702 -10.59 3.14 -7.42
C SER A 702 -10.17 4.27 -8.36
N GLN A 703 -9.48 5.27 -7.83
CA GLN A 703 -8.85 6.32 -8.63
C GLN A 703 -7.65 5.79 -9.43
N TYR A 704 -7.05 4.67 -9.01
CA TYR A 704 -5.85 4.11 -9.63
C TYR A 704 -6.15 3.39 -10.94
N ASP A 705 -7.06 2.45 -10.92
CA ASP A 705 -7.50 1.75 -12.12
C ASP A 705 -8.24 2.70 -13.10
N ALA A 706 -9.04 3.66 -12.56
CA ALA A 706 -9.60 4.74 -13.38
C ALA A 706 -8.50 5.55 -14.10
N ALA A 707 -7.38 5.82 -13.43
CA ALA A 707 -6.26 6.58 -13.98
C ALA A 707 -5.42 5.79 -14.97
N ALA A 708 -5.37 4.48 -14.81
CA ALA A 708 -4.46 3.59 -15.52
C ALA A 708 -4.69 3.58 -17.04
N THR A 709 -3.62 3.38 -17.77
CA THR A 709 -3.69 3.17 -19.21
C THR A 709 -4.05 1.72 -19.49
N PRO A 710 -5.20 1.43 -20.11
CA PRO A 710 -5.52 0.06 -20.49
C PRO A 710 -4.50 -0.51 -21.47
N MET A 711 -4.34 -1.81 -21.48
CA MET A 711 -3.31 -2.52 -22.24
C MET A 711 -3.66 -2.65 -23.76
N TYR A 712 -4.43 -1.71 -24.31
CA TYR A 712 -4.92 -1.74 -25.68
C TYR A 712 -3.79 -1.87 -26.73
N SER A 713 -2.58 -1.39 -26.45
CA SER A 713 -1.46 -1.50 -27.39
C SER A 713 -0.96 -2.93 -27.56
N CYS A 714 -1.28 -3.84 -26.64
CA CYS A 714 -0.99 -5.26 -26.73
C CYS A 714 -1.95 -5.99 -27.69
N PHE A 715 -3.11 -5.42 -27.96
CA PHE A 715 -4.20 -6.08 -28.68
C PHE A 715 -4.26 -5.68 -30.15
N SER A 716 -4.75 -6.61 -30.97
CA SER A 716 -5.05 -6.50 -32.41
C SER A 716 -6.56 -6.65 -32.64
N ASN A 717 -7.08 -6.04 -33.69
CA ASN A 717 -8.46 -6.23 -34.15
C ASN A 717 -8.66 -7.50 -34.99
N LEU A 718 -7.58 -8.18 -35.34
CA LEU A 718 -7.61 -9.43 -36.09
C LEU A 718 -7.24 -10.58 -35.15
N PRO A 719 -8.18 -11.51 -34.85
CA PRO A 719 -7.89 -12.65 -33.98
C PRO A 719 -7.03 -13.70 -34.69
N ASN A 720 -6.09 -14.26 -33.94
CA ASN A 720 -5.39 -15.50 -34.31
C ASN A 720 -5.84 -16.62 -33.35
N LEU A 721 -6.59 -17.55 -33.89
CA LEU A 721 -7.17 -18.66 -33.12
C LEU A 721 -6.20 -19.82 -32.87
N THR A 722 -4.94 -19.70 -33.28
CA THR A 722 -3.93 -20.76 -33.00
C THR A 722 -3.82 -20.95 -31.48
N PRO A 723 -4.10 -22.19 -31.00
CA PRO A 723 -4.03 -22.45 -29.57
C PRO A 723 -2.58 -22.49 -29.08
N TYR A 724 -2.40 -22.40 -27.77
CA TYR A 724 -1.13 -22.66 -27.14
C TYR A 724 -0.91 -24.16 -27.00
N THR A 725 0.32 -24.61 -27.03
CA THR A 725 0.69 -26.02 -26.77
C THR A 725 1.63 -26.06 -25.56
N LEU A 726 1.23 -26.82 -24.55
CA LEU A 726 1.97 -27.05 -23.31
C LEU A 726 3.42 -27.45 -23.57
N ARG A 727 4.35 -26.83 -22.86
CA ARG A 727 5.75 -27.24 -22.80
C ARG A 727 6.00 -28.12 -21.59
N GLN A 728 6.72 -29.20 -21.79
CA GLN A 728 7.08 -30.09 -20.69
C GLN A 728 8.22 -29.49 -19.86
N PRO A 729 8.21 -29.67 -18.54
CA PRO A 729 9.31 -29.22 -17.67
C PRO A 729 10.65 -29.82 -18.11
N LEU A 730 11.70 -29.00 -18.07
CA LEU A 730 13.06 -29.43 -18.39
C LEU A 730 13.90 -29.71 -17.13
N VAL A 731 13.27 -29.63 -15.97
CA VAL A 731 13.82 -29.95 -14.64
C VAL A 731 12.96 -30.95 -13.92
N ASN A 732 13.47 -31.54 -12.85
CA ASN A 732 12.69 -32.46 -12.02
C ASN A 732 11.71 -31.71 -11.10
N THR A 733 10.43 -31.68 -11.45
CA THR A 733 9.37 -31.01 -10.68
C THR A 733 9.05 -31.70 -9.34
N LYS A 734 9.68 -32.86 -9.03
CA LYS A 734 9.51 -33.60 -7.78
C LYS A 734 10.79 -33.62 -6.94
N GLU A 735 11.79 -32.85 -7.33
CA GLU A 735 13.02 -32.74 -6.57
C GLU A 735 12.75 -32.15 -5.19
N ARG A 736 13.29 -32.82 -4.15
CA ARG A 736 13.08 -32.39 -2.77
C ARG A 736 14.37 -31.90 -2.14
N THR A 737 14.22 -30.94 -1.27
CA THR A 737 15.30 -30.33 -0.51
C THR A 737 15.80 -31.34 0.55
N THR A 738 17.09 -31.65 0.49
CA THR A 738 17.75 -32.56 1.45
C THR A 738 18.32 -31.81 2.68
N PHE A 739 18.42 -30.48 2.58
CA PHE A 739 18.94 -29.62 3.61
C PHE A 739 17.83 -28.72 4.18
N ASP A 740 17.82 -28.47 5.47
CA ASP A 740 16.85 -27.60 6.12
C ASP A 740 17.52 -26.30 6.53
N ALA A 741 17.24 -25.22 5.81
CA ALA A 741 17.75 -23.89 6.14
C ALA A 741 17.26 -23.38 7.51
N ARG A 742 16.13 -23.88 8.02
CA ARG A 742 15.62 -23.54 9.36
C ARG A 742 16.55 -24.04 10.48
N THR A 743 17.36 -25.06 10.22
CA THR A 743 18.37 -25.51 11.19
C THR A 743 19.51 -24.51 11.36
N VAL A 744 19.74 -23.65 10.37
CA VAL A 744 20.78 -22.62 10.37
C VAL A 744 20.22 -21.26 10.80
N GLN A 745 18.93 -21.00 10.49
CA GLN A 745 18.21 -19.74 10.79
C GLN A 745 16.78 -20.01 11.29
N PRO A 746 16.58 -20.75 12.40
CA PRO A 746 15.26 -21.30 12.77
C PRO A 746 14.20 -20.24 13.14
N ALA A 747 14.59 -19.05 13.55
CA ALA A 747 13.67 -18.01 14.03
C ALA A 747 13.01 -17.16 12.94
N GLN A 748 13.36 -17.35 11.66
CA GLN A 748 13.00 -16.44 10.57
C GLN A 748 12.24 -17.09 9.42
N LEU A 749 11.91 -18.39 9.50
CA LEU A 749 11.28 -19.15 8.42
C LEU A 749 9.93 -19.73 8.87
N ASP A 750 8.93 -18.90 9.05
CA ASP A 750 7.56 -19.31 9.32
C ASP A 750 6.74 -19.36 8.03
N PHE A 751 6.47 -20.57 7.51
CA PHE A 751 5.65 -20.80 6.33
C PHE A 751 4.20 -21.17 6.66
N SER A 752 3.73 -20.93 7.87
CA SER A 752 2.36 -21.25 8.27
C SER A 752 1.28 -20.41 7.58
N LYS A 753 1.68 -19.27 7.03
CA LYS A 753 0.88 -18.40 6.15
C LYS A 753 1.76 -17.85 5.03
N ALA A 754 1.13 -17.38 3.94
CA ALA A 754 1.83 -16.61 2.92
C ALA A 754 2.61 -15.46 3.59
N ASP A 755 3.82 -15.20 3.10
CA ASP A 755 4.65 -14.05 3.46
C ASP A 755 5.08 -13.86 4.92
N ARG A 756 4.96 -14.86 5.76
CA ARG A 756 5.58 -14.79 7.09
C ARG A 756 7.10 -14.93 7.08
N VAL A 757 7.64 -15.48 6.02
CA VAL A 757 9.09 -15.51 5.82
C VAL A 757 9.54 -14.16 5.28
N PRO A 758 10.53 -13.49 5.88
CA PRO A 758 11.06 -12.25 5.31
C PRO A 758 11.56 -12.48 3.88
N ASP A 759 10.95 -11.79 2.89
CA ASP A 759 11.24 -11.95 1.46
C ASP A 759 12.72 -11.85 1.12
N ARG A 760 13.44 -10.94 1.77
CA ARG A 760 14.89 -10.80 1.59
C ARG A 760 15.61 -12.11 1.88
N LEU A 761 15.30 -12.73 3.01
CA LEU A 761 15.89 -14.00 3.41
C LEU A 761 15.47 -15.11 2.47
N LEU A 762 14.21 -15.11 2.06
CA LEU A 762 13.70 -16.08 1.09
C LEU A 762 14.43 -15.93 -0.26
N ASN A 763 14.58 -14.72 -0.79
CA ASN A 763 15.29 -14.49 -2.06
C ASN A 763 16.79 -14.81 -1.97
N GLU A 764 17.44 -14.58 -0.84
CA GLU A 764 18.81 -15.07 -0.59
C GLU A 764 18.92 -16.58 -0.70
N ILE A 765 17.98 -17.27 -0.04
CA ILE A 765 17.91 -18.72 -0.08
C ILE A 765 17.64 -19.20 -1.52
N LEU A 766 16.73 -18.54 -2.23
CA LEU A 766 16.40 -18.83 -3.62
C LEU A 766 17.63 -18.67 -4.53
N TRP A 767 18.31 -17.52 -4.43
CA TRP A 767 19.53 -17.30 -5.22
C TRP A 767 20.58 -18.40 -4.99
N LYS A 768 20.89 -18.68 -3.75
CA LYS A 768 21.88 -19.70 -3.39
C LYS A 768 21.46 -21.10 -3.79
N SER A 769 20.15 -21.41 -3.75
CA SER A 769 19.65 -22.74 -4.15
C SER A 769 19.83 -23.02 -5.65
N VAL A 770 19.74 -21.97 -6.47
CA VAL A 770 19.81 -22.10 -7.95
C VAL A 770 21.22 -21.88 -8.47
N LYS A 771 21.94 -20.88 -7.96
CA LYS A 771 23.27 -20.46 -8.45
C LYS A 771 24.43 -21.09 -7.66
N GLY A 772 24.12 -21.82 -6.59
CA GLY A 772 25.09 -22.47 -5.70
C GLY A 772 25.34 -21.65 -4.42
N LEU A 773 25.62 -22.36 -3.32
CA LEU A 773 25.75 -21.80 -1.96
C LEU A 773 26.79 -20.65 -1.86
N ASN A 774 27.74 -20.64 -2.77
CA ASN A 774 28.82 -19.65 -2.82
C ASN A 774 28.60 -18.55 -3.86
N SER A 775 27.42 -18.43 -4.47
CA SER A 775 27.15 -17.41 -5.48
C SER A 775 26.75 -16.06 -4.87
N THR A 776 27.14 -14.97 -5.53
CA THR A 776 26.81 -13.59 -5.14
C THR A 776 25.75 -13.04 -6.08
N MET A 777 24.69 -12.47 -5.54
CA MET A 777 23.64 -11.82 -6.32
C MET A 777 24.15 -10.46 -6.84
N PRO A 778 24.04 -10.15 -8.14
CA PRO A 778 24.42 -8.85 -8.69
C PRO A 778 23.55 -7.72 -8.13
N THR A 779 24.11 -6.53 -8.06
CA THR A 779 23.44 -5.35 -7.54
C THR A 779 22.67 -4.62 -8.65
N PRO A 780 21.36 -4.32 -8.48
CA PRO A 780 20.62 -3.46 -9.39
C PRO A 780 21.24 -2.07 -9.55
N THR A 781 21.21 -1.51 -10.75
CA THR A 781 21.95 -0.28 -11.09
C THR A 781 21.10 0.94 -11.37
N ARG A 782 19.76 0.81 -11.40
CA ARG A 782 18.84 1.93 -11.69
C ARG A 782 17.42 1.62 -11.20
N SER A 783 16.59 2.69 -11.07
CA SER A 783 15.14 2.56 -10.88
C SER A 783 14.39 2.65 -12.20
N ALA A 784 13.08 2.35 -12.20
CA ALA A 784 12.24 2.32 -13.39
C ALA A 784 12.32 3.59 -14.26
N PHE A 785 12.34 4.76 -13.64
CA PHE A 785 12.21 6.05 -14.33
C PHE A 785 13.37 7.01 -14.07
N VAL A 786 14.33 6.65 -13.24
CA VAL A 786 15.43 7.53 -12.82
C VAL A 786 16.74 6.75 -12.87
N LYS A 787 17.67 7.22 -13.69
CA LYS A 787 19.02 6.67 -13.69
C LYS A 787 19.66 6.92 -12.32
N ALA A 788 20.13 5.88 -11.68
CA ALA A 788 20.83 6.00 -10.41
C ALA A 788 22.14 6.78 -10.59
N THR A 789 22.36 7.81 -9.81
CA THR A 789 23.63 8.55 -9.75
C THR A 789 24.42 8.13 -8.51
N GLU A 790 25.76 8.15 -8.59
CA GLU A 790 26.63 7.75 -7.47
C GLU A 790 26.46 8.66 -6.23
N ASP A 791 25.93 9.87 -6.42
CA ASP A 791 25.78 10.89 -5.36
C ASP A 791 24.41 10.88 -4.68
N SER A 792 23.60 9.84 -4.82
CA SER A 792 22.25 9.76 -4.25
C SER A 792 22.16 8.98 -2.93
N GLU A 793 23.28 8.88 -2.19
CA GLU A 793 23.33 8.35 -0.83
C GLU A 793 22.83 9.31 0.25
#